data_1a692f67744fe8c97df42790c74f387c
#
_entry.id   1a692f67744fe8c97df42790c74f387c
#
_cell.length_a   1.000
_cell.length_b   1.000
_cell.length_c   1.000
_cell.angle_alpha   90.00
_cell.angle_beta   90.00
_cell.angle_gamma   90.00
#
_symmetry.space_group_name_H-M   'P 1'
#
loop_
_entity.id
_entity.type
_entity.pdbx_description
1 polymer ?
#
loop_
_entity_poly.entity_id
_entity_poly.type
_entity_poly.pdbx_seq_one_letter_code
_entity_poly.pdbx_strand_id
1 'polypeptide(L)'
;MASPNAFYSVQPAFTGGEISGDVASRIDLDKYQVALLQAENAIVRPYGAVRKRSGFLYCGTCKYPDRKTILVKFNFTVTISYMLEFGDRYIRIWRNGTYLGIEIETPYEAGDLSRLRFVQSVDVLYIASGKYPVKKLTRYSEDDWTFTDISWQQVPYGDLNLDEWNYITPSATAGNITLTAVGSTWDADSIGDWIKLEQNVSGVSVSCGGGTSGAIPIGETWKIICHGTWTGTVTIQVSYDNGATWLQLRQYTSSDDYNPTESGTVEEYAIMRVIVSLSSGSCKADLSAYPYTHIGYARITGIQSSTVANAVVVKALGNTARTNNWYLSCWGKSHGYPCCATFFQDRLCFAASEQYPQRIWMSRSGDYENFSVDKESGTVTDDSAISVDLLSLRPYQITHMDAGNDLTVLTEGNEWTISGSETVTPSSITPRLQQNYGCNDAEPVRVGNRLVYVQRRGSIIRDMAYAYDTDSYGGYDLTLLAKHLIANKEIIDSSFAQEPDSIIYFVRSDGVLLCLTYIMEQKVYGWSHIVTDGRVESVLATQQGNNDIVYAVIARRINGSEVRYIERLDLDSDSENQQDYVMLDCSARAHFDSPVQTITGADWLEGREVLVMGDGYLYEPKTVKNGTIELEQPVSDVVIGLPYTMILEQPNFNTTVSGLGNIQGMEQTVNTAVLRLSKSFGGEIGPNEDTLHDIVYDVGAMNLGEPCLYTGDKRVTIPSGGFNKNGRIYIKHSVPYPFTLLSIVRGVTLGGTGL
;
A
#
# COMPACT_ATOMS: atom_id res chain seq x y z
N MET A 1 14.40 41.82 42.97
CA MET A 1 13.81 40.80 43.85
C MET A 1 12.77 40.08 43.03
N ALA A 2 12.86 38.75 42.92
CA ALA A 2 11.82 37.95 42.23
C ALA A 2 10.50 38.14 43.02
N SER A 3 9.40 38.38 42.31
CA SER A 3 8.07 38.39 42.92
C SER A 3 7.85 37.05 43.63
N PRO A 4 7.37 36.96 44.87
CA PRO A 4 7.23 35.75 45.63
C PRO A 4 6.29 34.70 44.97
N ASN A 5 5.59 35.06 43.91
CA ASN A 5 4.64 34.25 43.19
C ASN A 5 5.05 33.93 41.73
N ALA A 6 6.36 34.11 41.38
CA ALA A 6 6.86 33.82 40.06
C ALA A 6 7.50 32.42 39.99
N PHE A 7 7.10 31.61 39.01
CA PHE A 7 7.56 30.23 38.78
C PHE A 7 8.17 30.11 37.39
N TYR A 8 9.18 29.26 37.24
CA TYR A 8 9.73 28.89 35.96
C TYR A 8 9.43 27.40 35.67
N SER A 9 8.76 27.16 34.56
CA SER A 9 8.42 25.80 34.11
C SER A 9 9.10 25.52 32.79
N VAL A 10 9.81 24.38 32.72
CA VAL A 10 10.50 23.92 31.52
C VAL A 10 9.62 22.88 30.81
N GLN A 11 9.39 23.08 29.51
CA GLN A 11 8.96 22.03 28.59
C GLN A 11 10.18 21.57 27.82
N PRO A 12 10.76 20.40 28.15
CA PRO A 12 12.07 19.98 27.65
C PRO A 12 11.97 19.32 26.26
N ALA A 13 10.78 18.93 25.84
CA ALA A 13 10.53 18.24 24.57
C ALA A 13 9.07 18.45 24.11
N PHE A 14 8.77 18.05 22.87
CA PHE A 14 7.47 18.17 22.23
C PHE A 14 6.96 16.81 21.69
N THR A 15 7.53 15.71 22.16
CA THR A 15 7.23 14.34 21.69
C THR A 15 5.77 13.90 21.92
N GLY A 16 5.02 14.61 22.77
CA GLY A 16 3.59 14.40 22.94
C GLY A 16 2.76 14.83 21.72
N GLY A 17 3.32 15.76 20.90
CA GLY A 17 2.64 16.31 19.74
C GLY A 17 1.39 17.11 20.10
N GLU A 18 0.52 17.28 19.13
CA GLU A 18 -0.75 17.99 19.29
C GLU A 18 -1.79 17.14 20.02
N ILE A 19 -2.43 17.72 21.05
CA ILE A 19 -3.48 17.06 21.84
C ILE A 19 -4.76 17.90 21.85
N SER A 20 -5.90 17.21 22.00
CA SER A 20 -7.21 17.87 22.10
C SER A 20 -7.32 18.76 23.33
N GLY A 21 -8.00 19.89 23.20
CA GLY A 21 -8.39 20.73 24.31
C GLY A 21 -9.21 19.98 25.39
N ASP A 22 -9.89 18.90 25.04
CA ASP A 22 -10.63 18.03 25.98
C ASP A 22 -9.70 17.35 27.02
N VAL A 23 -8.41 17.27 26.72
CA VAL A 23 -7.39 16.69 27.61
C VAL A 23 -6.78 17.73 28.55
N ALA A 24 -7.24 18.99 28.52
CA ALA A 24 -6.63 20.13 29.22
C ALA A 24 -6.54 19.97 30.76
N SER A 25 -7.35 19.10 31.37
CA SER A 25 -7.34 18.82 32.81
C SER A 25 -6.52 17.55 33.19
N ARG A 26 -6.03 16.78 32.21
CA ARG A 26 -5.37 15.49 32.41
C ARG A 26 -3.87 15.66 32.65
N ILE A 27 -3.51 16.43 33.69
CA ILE A 27 -2.11 16.65 34.13
C ILE A 27 -1.45 15.40 34.71
N ASP A 28 -2.22 14.33 34.94
CA ASP A 28 -1.80 13.01 35.33
C ASP A 28 -1.10 12.24 34.19
N LEU A 29 -1.30 12.68 32.96
CA LEU A 29 -0.66 12.05 31.78
C LEU A 29 0.75 12.62 31.56
N ASP A 30 1.75 11.75 31.54
CA ASP A 30 3.14 12.13 31.23
C ASP A 30 3.25 12.91 29.93
N LYS A 31 2.43 12.56 28.92
CA LYS A 31 2.39 13.24 27.62
C LYS A 31 1.93 14.69 27.69
N TYR A 32 1.14 15.08 28.70
CA TYR A 32 0.66 16.45 28.81
C TYR A 32 1.81 17.47 28.94
N GLN A 33 2.88 17.08 29.66
CA GLN A 33 4.04 17.95 29.90
C GLN A 33 4.92 18.17 28.66
N VAL A 34 4.80 17.33 27.66
CA VAL A 34 5.57 17.36 26.41
C VAL A 34 4.69 17.54 25.17
N ALA A 35 3.43 17.95 25.37
CA ALA A 35 2.45 18.14 24.31
C ALA A 35 2.28 19.61 23.92
N LEU A 36 1.62 19.85 22.81
CA LEU A 36 1.12 21.12 22.31
C LEU A 36 -0.41 21.05 22.15
N LEU A 37 -1.10 22.18 22.26
CA LEU A 37 -2.54 22.27 21.89
C LEU A 37 -2.70 22.48 20.37
N GLN A 38 -1.70 23.10 19.73
CA GLN A 38 -1.66 23.27 18.30
C GLN A 38 -0.21 23.09 17.81
N ALA A 39 -0.05 22.29 16.79
CA ALA A 39 1.23 22.07 16.08
C ALA A 39 0.95 22.08 14.57
N GLU A 40 0.59 23.24 14.05
CA GLU A 40 0.27 23.44 12.64
C GLU A 40 1.52 23.79 11.84
N ASN A 41 1.67 23.18 10.69
CA ASN A 41 2.85 23.34 9.79
C ASN A 41 4.18 23.13 10.51
N ALA A 42 4.17 22.18 11.44
CA ALA A 42 5.31 21.81 12.27
C ALA A 42 5.53 20.29 12.19
N ILE A 43 6.76 19.87 12.38
CA ILE A 43 7.15 18.47 12.49
C ILE A 43 7.69 18.23 13.90
N VAL A 44 7.10 17.24 14.57
CA VAL A 44 7.58 16.76 15.86
C VAL A 44 8.73 15.78 15.60
N ARG A 45 9.93 16.09 16.15
CA ARG A 45 11.10 15.25 15.97
C ARG A 45 11.19 14.17 17.06
N PRO A 46 11.68 12.97 16.76
CA PRO A 46 11.74 11.87 17.71
C PRO A 46 12.53 12.20 19.00
N TYR A 47 13.56 13.00 18.87
CA TYR A 47 14.45 13.39 19.97
C TYR A 47 13.97 14.63 20.76
N GLY A 48 12.75 15.12 20.50
CA GLY A 48 12.09 16.09 21.34
C GLY A 48 11.86 17.47 20.72
N ALA A 49 12.59 17.85 19.70
CA ALA A 49 12.40 19.14 19.04
C ALA A 49 11.06 19.22 18.26
N VAL A 50 10.56 20.44 18.10
CA VAL A 50 9.53 20.74 17.11
C VAL A 50 10.08 21.80 16.16
N ARG A 51 9.87 21.62 14.86
CA ARG A 51 10.36 22.54 13.85
C ARG A 51 9.32 22.87 12.81
N LYS A 52 9.46 24.04 12.19
CA LYS A 52 8.72 24.42 11.00
C LYS A 52 9.01 23.42 9.90
N ARG A 53 7.96 22.88 9.24
CA ARG A 53 8.14 21.97 8.10
C ARG A 53 8.85 22.65 6.94
N SER A 54 9.46 21.90 6.10
CA SER A 54 9.93 22.38 4.79
C SER A 54 8.74 22.71 3.88
N GLY A 55 8.97 23.52 2.86
CA GLY A 55 7.98 23.85 1.85
C GLY A 55 7.75 22.69 0.85
N PHE A 56 6.69 22.81 0.09
CA PHE A 56 6.41 21.92 -1.03
C PHE A 56 7.02 22.48 -2.32
N LEU A 57 7.92 21.71 -2.94
CA LEU A 57 8.51 22.01 -4.25
C LEU A 57 7.58 21.48 -5.35
N TYR A 58 7.26 22.32 -6.32
CA TYR A 58 6.52 21.96 -7.52
C TYR A 58 7.36 21.03 -8.41
N CYS A 59 6.83 19.87 -8.75
CA CYS A 59 7.43 18.90 -9.66
C CYS A 59 6.80 18.95 -11.05
N GLY A 60 5.49 19.16 -11.12
CA GLY A 60 4.77 19.24 -12.39
C GLY A 60 3.26 19.21 -12.23
N THR A 61 2.57 19.42 -13.34
CA THR A 61 1.12 19.37 -13.43
C THR A 61 0.66 17.96 -13.80
N CYS A 62 -0.37 17.44 -13.12
CA CYS A 62 -1.02 16.19 -13.52
C CYS A 62 -1.55 16.29 -14.95
N LYS A 63 -1.60 15.16 -15.68
CA LYS A 63 -2.07 15.15 -17.08
C LYS A 63 -3.44 15.79 -17.26
N TYR A 64 -4.38 15.43 -16.39
CA TYR A 64 -5.72 16.04 -16.33
C TYR A 64 -5.85 16.78 -15.00
N PRO A 65 -5.53 18.08 -14.98
CA PRO A 65 -5.47 18.84 -13.73
C PRO A 65 -6.82 19.02 -13.04
N ASP A 66 -7.92 18.77 -13.73
CA ASP A 66 -9.31 18.82 -13.26
C ASP A 66 -9.81 17.49 -12.69
N ARG A 67 -9.03 16.40 -12.79
CA ARG A 67 -9.44 15.04 -12.38
C ARG A 67 -8.58 14.48 -11.27
N LYS A 68 -9.19 13.59 -10.46
CA LYS A 68 -8.50 12.89 -9.39
C LYS A 68 -7.30 12.11 -9.92
N THR A 69 -6.20 12.18 -9.19
CA THR A 69 -4.95 11.47 -9.46
C THR A 69 -4.43 10.89 -8.15
N ILE A 70 -3.82 9.72 -8.18
CA ILE A 70 -3.15 9.10 -7.03
C ILE A 70 -1.70 8.79 -7.39
N LEU A 71 -0.86 8.74 -6.36
CA LEU A 71 0.56 8.40 -6.49
C LEU A 71 0.79 6.98 -5.95
N VAL A 72 1.53 6.18 -6.71
CA VAL A 72 1.84 4.80 -6.37
C VAL A 72 3.33 4.58 -6.44
N LYS A 73 3.87 3.84 -5.47
CA LYS A 73 5.28 3.52 -5.36
C LYS A 73 5.67 2.33 -6.22
N PHE A 74 6.82 2.42 -6.87
CA PHE A 74 7.48 1.31 -7.54
C PHE A 74 8.96 1.29 -7.17
N ASN A 75 9.37 0.33 -6.34
CA ASN A 75 10.75 0.20 -5.86
C ASN A 75 11.52 -0.77 -6.75
N PHE A 76 12.56 -0.28 -7.43
CA PHE A 76 13.43 -1.14 -8.23
C PHE A 76 14.62 -1.66 -7.41
N THR A 77 15.28 -0.78 -6.66
CA THR A 77 16.37 -1.12 -5.73
C THR A 77 16.22 -0.34 -4.44
N VAL A 78 17.09 -0.59 -3.46
CA VAL A 78 17.16 0.21 -2.23
C VAL A 78 17.46 1.71 -2.46
N THR A 79 17.93 2.10 -3.63
CA THR A 79 18.31 3.49 -3.94
C THR A 79 17.56 4.07 -5.13
N ILE A 80 16.86 3.25 -5.89
CA ILE A 80 16.12 3.65 -7.09
C ILE A 80 14.67 3.27 -6.92
N SER A 81 13.82 4.27 -6.83
CA SER A 81 12.37 4.13 -6.85
C SER A 81 11.75 5.05 -7.89
N TYR A 82 10.62 4.64 -8.39
CA TYR A 82 9.79 5.40 -9.30
C TYR A 82 8.50 5.77 -8.59
N MET A 83 7.97 6.91 -8.94
CA MET A 83 6.63 7.33 -8.59
C MET A 83 5.75 7.17 -9.84
N LEU A 84 4.65 6.48 -9.70
CA LEU A 84 3.66 6.26 -10.73
C LEU A 84 2.48 7.21 -10.49
N GLU A 85 2.23 8.10 -11.42
CA GLU A 85 1.04 8.95 -11.45
C GLU A 85 -0.10 8.18 -12.12
N PHE A 86 -1.07 7.70 -11.33
CA PHE A 86 -2.29 7.07 -11.83
C PHE A 86 -3.41 8.11 -11.92
N GLY A 87 -3.91 8.31 -13.12
CA GLY A 87 -5.06 9.20 -13.38
C GLY A 87 -6.11 8.53 -14.25
N ASP A 88 -7.03 9.34 -14.77
CA ASP A 88 -8.13 8.86 -15.59
C ASP A 88 -7.64 8.24 -16.90
N ARG A 89 -7.60 6.90 -16.94
CA ARG A 89 -7.18 6.05 -18.07
C ARG A 89 -5.71 6.18 -18.45
N TYR A 90 -4.82 6.56 -17.52
CA TYR A 90 -3.38 6.61 -17.79
C TYR A 90 -2.54 6.33 -16.55
N ILE A 91 -1.27 5.97 -16.81
CA ILE A 91 -0.15 5.96 -15.86
C ILE A 91 0.97 6.79 -16.48
N ARG A 92 1.58 7.69 -15.69
CA ARG A 92 2.84 8.38 -16.03
C ARG A 92 3.93 7.97 -15.06
N ILE A 93 5.15 7.83 -15.58
CA ILE A 93 6.30 7.39 -14.82
C ILE A 93 7.16 8.60 -14.44
N TRP A 94 7.42 8.76 -13.16
CA TRP A 94 8.23 9.83 -12.60
C TRP A 94 9.43 9.25 -11.85
N ARG A 95 10.54 9.97 -11.89
CA ARG A 95 11.73 9.65 -11.09
C ARG A 95 12.34 10.93 -10.53
N ASN A 96 12.65 10.94 -9.23
CA ASN A 96 13.25 12.09 -8.53
C ASN A 96 12.51 13.42 -8.75
N GLY A 97 11.18 13.38 -8.86
CA GLY A 97 10.34 14.56 -9.11
C GLY A 97 10.28 15.00 -10.58
N THR A 98 10.87 14.24 -11.51
CA THR A 98 10.87 14.56 -12.94
C THR A 98 10.06 13.52 -13.72
N TYR A 99 9.17 13.96 -14.60
CA TYR A 99 8.43 13.11 -15.52
C TYR A 99 9.35 12.56 -16.60
N LEU A 100 9.40 11.24 -16.79
CA LEU A 100 10.30 10.57 -17.74
C LEU A 100 9.79 10.59 -19.20
N GLY A 101 8.62 11.17 -19.46
CA GLY A 101 8.03 11.17 -20.81
C GLY A 101 7.30 9.86 -21.17
N ILE A 102 7.16 8.94 -20.22
CA ILE A 102 6.53 7.63 -20.43
C ILE A 102 5.09 7.69 -19.94
N GLU A 103 4.16 7.42 -20.85
CA GLU A 103 2.72 7.36 -20.56
C GLU A 103 2.14 6.04 -21.07
N ILE A 104 1.32 5.40 -20.26
CA ILE A 104 0.71 4.10 -20.51
C ILE A 104 -0.80 4.25 -20.35
N GLU A 105 -1.58 3.73 -21.31
CA GLU A 105 -3.03 3.72 -21.24
C GLU A 105 -3.54 2.60 -20.32
N THR A 106 -4.57 2.89 -19.52
CA THR A 106 -5.21 1.94 -18.61
C THR A 106 -6.73 1.96 -18.71
N PRO A 107 -7.43 0.91 -18.27
CA PRO A 107 -8.88 0.90 -18.24
C PRO A 107 -9.49 1.68 -17.06
N TYR A 108 -8.69 2.11 -16.09
CA TYR A 108 -9.15 2.68 -14.82
C TYR A 108 -9.63 4.12 -14.99
N GLU A 109 -10.85 4.41 -14.57
CA GLU A 109 -11.42 5.76 -14.54
C GLU A 109 -11.08 6.47 -13.22
N ALA A 110 -11.20 7.80 -13.20
CA ALA A 110 -10.88 8.60 -12.00
C ALA A 110 -11.64 8.15 -10.75
N GLY A 111 -12.86 7.62 -10.90
CA GLY A 111 -13.67 7.08 -9.80
C GLY A 111 -13.18 5.73 -9.25
N ASP A 112 -12.39 4.99 -10.02
CA ASP A 112 -11.91 3.66 -9.64
C ASP A 112 -10.60 3.74 -8.84
N LEU A 113 -9.85 4.84 -8.94
CA LEU A 113 -8.48 4.98 -8.43
C LEU A 113 -8.35 4.69 -6.93
N SER A 114 -9.31 5.05 -6.11
CA SER A 114 -9.28 4.79 -4.65
C SER A 114 -9.43 3.32 -4.27
N ARG A 115 -9.90 2.48 -5.20
CA ARG A 115 -10.10 1.04 -4.99
C ARG A 115 -8.97 0.18 -5.57
N LEU A 116 -8.00 0.79 -6.25
CA LEU A 116 -6.85 0.07 -6.75
C LEU A 116 -5.97 -0.39 -5.58
N ARG A 117 -5.51 -1.62 -5.64
CA ARG A 117 -4.56 -2.19 -4.68
C ARG A 117 -3.37 -2.74 -5.45
N PHE A 118 -2.21 -2.52 -4.90
CA PHE A 118 -0.94 -2.73 -5.57
C PHE A 118 -0.07 -3.66 -4.76
N VAL A 119 0.53 -4.63 -5.42
CA VAL A 119 1.59 -5.44 -4.81
C VAL A 119 2.71 -5.67 -5.82
N GLN A 120 3.93 -5.44 -5.37
CA GLN A 120 5.11 -5.53 -6.24
C GLN A 120 5.95 -6.76 -5.90
N SER A 121 6.43 -7.45 -6.94
CA SER A 121 7.50 -8.43 -6.86
C SER A 121 8.56 -8.07 -7.90
N VAL A 122 9.74 -7.66 -7.42
CA VAL A 122 10.88 -7.22 -8.25
C VAL A 122 10.45 -6.17 -9.28
N ASP A 123 10.43 -6.51 -10.56
CA ASP A 123 10.08 -5.61 -11.67
C ASP A 123 8.62 -5.72 -12.13
N VAL A 124 7.77 -6.39 -11.37
CA VAL A 124 6.35 -6.59 -11.71
C VAL A 124 5.46 -6.05 -10.61
N LEU A 125 4.56 -5.12 -10.96
CA LEU A 125 3.50 -4.61 -10.10
C LEU A 125 2.17 -5.23 -10.52
N TYR A 126 1.55 -6.00 -9.63
CA TYR A 126 0.20 -6.55 -9.81
C TYR A 126 -0.82 -5.54 -9.30
N ILE A 127 -1.91 -5.36 -10.05
CA ILE A 127 -2.93 -4.35 -9.78
C ILE A 127 -4.30 -5.03 -9.70
N ALA A 128 -4.88 -5.03 -8.51
CA ALA A 128 -6.22 -5.50 -8.22
C ALA A 128 -7.19 -4.33 -8.03
N SER A 129 -8.46 -4.51 -8.42
CA SER A 129 -9.44 -3.42 -8.39
C SER A 129 -10.85 -3.83 -7.99
N GLY A 130 -11.14 -5.14 -7.93
CA GLY A 130 -12.50 -5.67 -7.78
C GLY A 130 -13.38 -5.57 -9.03
N LYS A 131 -13.19 -4.54 -9.85
CA LYS A 131 -14.02 -4.23 -11.03
C LYS A 131 -13.42 -4.74 -12.35
N TYR A 132 -12.11 -4.69 -12.48
CA TYR A 132 -11.38 -5.07 -13.69
C TYR A 132 -10.55 -6.33 -13.46
N PRO A 133 -10.24 -7.10 -14.53
CA PRO A 133 -9.27 -8.18 -14.44
C PRO A 133 -7.96 -7.67 -13.83
N VAL A 134 -7.31 -8.52 -13.04
CA VAL A 134 -6.00 -8.20 -12.47
C VAL A 134 -5.01 -7.97 -13.62
N LYS A 135 -4.30 -6.86 -13.57
CA LYS A 135 -3.30 -6.46 -14.56
C LYS A 135 -1.91 -6.49 -13.95
N LYS A 136 -0.90 -6.57 -14.80
CA LYS A 136 0.48 -6.38 -14.39
C LYS A 136 1.17 -5.27 -15.18
N LEU A 137 1.89 -4.42 -14.44
CA LEU A 137 2.81 -3.44 -14.98
C LEU A 137 4.22 -3.99 -14.77
N THR A 138 4.92 -4.23 -15.87
CA THR A 138 6.29 -4.80 -15.86
C THR A 138 7.28 -3.78 -16.37
N ARG A 139 8.36 -3.59 -15.62
CA ARG A 139 9.49 -2.77 -16.00
C ARG A 139 10.59 -3.65 -16.59
N TYR A 140 11.03 -3.39 -17.82
CA TYR A 140 12.18 -4.05 -18.46
C TYR A 140 13.44 -3.16 -18.42
N SER A 141 13.26 -1.85 -18.53
CA SER A 141 14.33 -0.86 -18.40
C SER A 141 13.75 0.46 -17.85
N GLU A 142 14.56 1.51 -17.76
CA GLU A 142 14.06 2.84 -17.35
C GLU A 142 13.01 3.38 -18.33
N ASP A 143 13.20 3.10 -19.62
CA ASP A 143 12.37 3.62 -20.70
C ASP A 143 11.38 2.58 -21.26
N ASP A 144 11.41 1.33 -20.80
CA ASP A 144 10.58 0.24 -21.30
C ASP A 144 9.70 -0.36 -20.21
N TRP A 145 8.42 -0.06 -20.31
CA TRP A 145 7.38 -0.50 -19.40
C TRP A 145 6.19 -1.06 -20.19
N THR A 146 5.65 -2.17 -19.73
CA THR A 146 4.49 -2.80 -20.35
C THR A 146 3.37 -3.00 -19.35
N PHE A 147 2.14 -2.78 -19.81
CA PHE A 147 0.92 -3.00 -19.04
C PHE A 147 0.06 -4.05 -19.74
N THR A 148 -0.08 -5.22 -19.12
CA THR A 148 -0.66 -6.41 -19.76
C THR A 148 -1.65 -7.13 -18.86
N ASP A 149 -2.50 -7.96 -19.48
CA ASP A 149 -3.23 -9.00 -18.77
C ASP A 149 -2.28 -10.08 -18.27
N ILE A 150 -2.67 -10.75 -17.19
CA ILE A 150 -1.93 -11.90 -16.68
C ILE A 150 -2.29 -13.12 -17.54
N SER A 151 -1.27 -13.87 -17.95
CA SER A 151 -1.43 -15.14 -18.63
C SER A 151 -1.55 -16.26 -17.59
N TRP A 152 -2.74 -16.39 -16.98
CA TRP A 152 -2.97 -17.42 -15.97
C TRP A 152 -2.68 -18.81 -16.50
N GLN A 153 -1.87 -19.59 -15.80
CA GLN A 153 -1.74 -21.03 -16.03
C GLN A 153 -3.01 -21.72 -15.56
N GLN A 154 -3.51 -21.32 -14.39
CA GLN A 154 -4.79 -21.75 -13.85
C GLN A 154 -5.35 -20.69 -12.90
N VAL A 155 -6.66 -20.46 -13.00
CA VAL A 155 -7.43 -19.58 -12.09
C VAL A 155 -8.06 -20.40 -10.97
N PRO A 156 -8.43 -19.80 -9.83
CA PRO A 156 -9.19 -20.49 -8.79
C PRO A 156 -10.63 -20.71 -9.24
N TYR A 157 -11.19 -21.86 -8.86
CA TYR A 157 -12.57 -22.24 -9.15
C TYR A 157 -13.45 -22.10 -7.93
N GLY A 158 -14.72 -21.75 -8.17
CA GLY A 158 -15.79 -21.70 -7.18
C GLY A 158 -16.28 -23.09 -6.78
N ASP A 159 -17.48 -23.12 -6.24
CA ASP A 159 -18.09 -24.37 -5.80
C ASP A 159 -18.55 -25.23 -6.98
N LEU A 160 -18.64 -26.53 -6.75
CA LEU A 160 -19.21 -27.49 -7.70
C LEU A 160 -20.65 -27.07 -8.07
N ASN A 161 -21.00 -27.23 -9.33
CA ASN A 161 -22.41 -27.10 -9.76
C ASN A 161 -23.32 -27.97 -8.89
N LEU A 162 -24.29 -27.33 -8.23
CA LEU A 162 -25.25 -27.99 -7.34
C LEU A 162 -26.53 -28.47 -8.06
N ASP A 163 -26.74 -28.05 -9.31
CA ASP A 163 -27.87 -28.48 -10.10
C ASP A 163 -27.56 -29.80 -10.80
N GLU A 164 -28.01 -30.91 -10.23
CA GLU A 164 -27.81 -32.25 -10.75
C GLU A 164 -28.34 -32.43 -12.18
N TRP A 165 -29.24 -31.56 -12.65
CA TRP A 165 -29.86 -31.62 -13.97
C TRP A 165 -29.17 -30.73 -15.00
N ASN A 166 -28.34 -29.82 -14.56
CA ASN A 166 -27.60 -28.90 -15.44
C ASN A 166 -26.29 -29.54 -15.91
N TYR A 167 -26.37 -30.29 -17.00
CA TYR A 167 -25.25 -30.94 -17.66
C TYR A 167 -24.61 -30.01 -18.70
N ILE A 168 -23.29 -30.08 -18.83
CA ILE A 168 -22.54 -29.45 -19.91
C ILE A 168 -21.99 -30.53 -20.84
N THR A 169 -22.18 -30.33 -22.14
CA THR A 169 -21.72 -31.22 -23.21
C THR A 169 -20.71 -30.43 -24.08
N PRO A 170 -19.43 -30.82 -24.09
CA PRO A 170 -18.44 -30.22 -25.00
C PRO A 170 -18.55 -30.85 -26.39
N SER A 171 -18.36 -30.07 -27.47
CA SER A 171 -18.38 -30.56 -28.85
C SER A 171 -17.08 -31.27 -29.26
N ALA A 172 -15.95 -30.99 -28.60
CA ALA A 172 -14.67 -31.65 -28.81
C ALA A 172 -13.82 -31.59 -27.54
N THR A 173 -12.70 -32.30 -27.51
CA THR A 173 -11.79 -32.35 -26.33
C THR A 173 -10.64 -31.39 -26.40
N ALA A 174 -10.41 -30.71 -27.54
CA ALA A 174 -9.30 -29.79 -27.74
C ALA A 174 -9.67 -28.71 -28.77
N GLY A 175 -8.91 -27.59 -28.76
CA GLY A 175 -9.08 -26.48 -29.70
C GLY A 175 -10.30 -25.61 -29.38
N ASN A 176 -10.88 -25.04 -30.44
CA ASN A 176 -12.11 -24.23 -30.31
C ASN A 176 -13.32 -25.17 -30.27
N ILE A 177 -14.15 -25.03 -29.26
CA ILE A 177 -15.28 -25.89 -28.97
C ILE A 177 -16.54 -25.08 -28.68
N THR A 178 -17.71 -25.78 -28.72
CA THR A 178 -18.90 -25.26 -28.08
C THR A 178 -19.20 -26.07 -26.81
N LEU A 179 -19.68 -25.36 -25.79
CA LEU A 179 -20.19 -25.93 -24.55
C LEU A 179 -21.71 -25.79 -24.54
N THR A 180 -22.45 -26.91 -24.58
CA THR A 180 -23.90 -26.91 -24.55
C THR A 180 -24.37 -27.28 -23.16
N ALA A 181 -25.07 -26.38 -22.48
CA ALA A 181 -25.72 -26.62 -21.19
C ALA A 181 -27.18 -27.05 -21.37
N VAL A 182 -27.69 -27.84 -20.45
CA VAL A 182 -29.10 -28.22 -20.41
C VAL A 182 -29.96 -27.05 -19.93
N GLY A 183 -29.49 -26.31 -18.92
CA GLY A 183 -30.15 -25.13 -18.37
C GLY A 183 -29.67 -23.82 -19.01
N SER A 184 -30.34 -22.72 -18.67
CA SER A 184 -29.92 -21.35 -19.03
C SER A 184 -28.72 -20.95 -18.16
N THR A 185 -27.50 -21.22 -18.62
CA THR A 185 -26.27 -21.13 -17.86
C THR A 185 -25.40 -19.94 -18.30
N TRP A 186 -25.51 -19.52 -19.58
CA TRP A 186 -24.60 -18.56 -20.19
C TRP A 186 -25.25 -17.23 -20.45
N ASP A 187 -24.52 -16.15 -20.18
CA ASP A 187 -24.88 -14.78 -20.53
C ASP A 187 -23.65 -14.03 -21.08
N ALA A 188 -23.83 -12.74 -21.41
CA ALA A 188 -22.75 -11.92 -21.96
C ALA A 188 -21.61 -11.67 -20.93
N ASP A 189 -21.89 -11.78 -19.65
CA ASP A 189 -20.92 -11.57 -18.58
C ASP A 189 -20.08 -12.83 -18.30
N SER A 190 -20.51 -13.99 -18.81
CA SER A 190 -19.74 -15.24 -18.79
C SER A 190 -18.55 -15.23 -19.76
N ILE A 191 -18.43 -14.24 -20.66
CA ILE A 191 -17.29 -14.15 -21.58
C ILE A 191 -16.01 -13.83 -20.80
N GLY A 192 -15.00 -14.69 -20.93
CA GLY A 192 -13.72 -14.61 -20.23
C GLY A 192 -13.62 -15.57 -19.04
N ASP A 193 -14.74 -16.09 -18.54
CA ASP A 193 -14.74 -17.07 -17.46
C ASP A 193 -14.06 -18.38 -17.90
N TRP A 194 -13.46 -19.03 -16.92
CA TRP A 194 -12.91 -20.36 -17.09
C TRP A 194 -13.90 -21.38 -16.53
N ILE A 195 -13.97 -22.54 -17.19
CA ILE A 195 -14.75 -23.67 -16.73
C ILE A 195 -13.85 -24.88 -16.56
N LYS A 196 -13.97 -25.55 -15.41
CA LYS A 196 -13.38 -26.84 -15.11
C LYS A 196 -14.46 -27.92 -15.31
N LEU A 197 -14.13 -28.95 -16.09
CA LEU A 197 -14.97 -30.11 -16.30
C LEU A 197 -14.29 -31.34 -15.73
N GLU A 198 -14.99 -32.08 -14.85
CA GLU A 198 -14.57 -33.38 -14.36
C GLU A 198 -15.36 -34.45 -15.09
N GLN A 199 -14.65 -35.32 -15.81
CA GLN A 199 -15.28 -36.31 -16.68
C GLN A 199 -14.72 -37.71 -16.39
N ASN A 200 -15.60 -38.67 -16.25
CA ASN A 200 -15.20 -40.07 -16.13
C ASN A 200 -14.73 -40.62 -17.49
N VAL A 201 -13.51 -41.08 -17.54
CA VAL A 201 -12.93 -41.76 -18.70
C VAL A 201 -12.91 -43.25 -18.44
N SER A 202 -13.52 -44.00 -19.36
CA SER A 202 -13.57 -45.45 -19.27
C SER A 202 -12.17 -46.06 -19.41
N GLY A 203 -11.91 -47.14 -18.73
CA GLY A 203 -10.69 -47.92 -18.91
C GLY A 203 -10.53 -48.40 -20.36
N VAL A 204 -9.32 -48.36 -20.85
CA VAL A 204 -8.95 -48.79 -22.20
C VAL A 204 -7.85 -49.82 -22.12
N SER A 205 -7.76 -50.67 -23.16
CA SER A 205 -6.71 -51.66 -23.23
C SER A 205 -6.16 -51.81 -24.67
N VAL A 206 -4.92 -52.22 -24.78
CA VAL A 206 -4.29 -52.53 -26.02
C VAL A 206 -3.49 -53.82 -25.88
N SER A 207 -3.58 -54.69 -26.90
CA SER A 207 -2.80 -55.91 -26.97
C SER A 207 -1.71 -55.78 -28.00
N CYS A 208 -0.53 -56.33 -27.71
CA CYS A 208 0.61 -56.38 -28.63
C CYS A 208 1.22 -57.76 -28.64
N GLY A 209 1.37 -58.35 -29.82
CA GLY A 209 2.01 -59.66 -30.02
C GLY A 209 3.39 -59.57 -30.72
N GLY A 210 3.77 -58.38 -31.11
CA GLY A 210 5.06 -58.09 -31.77
C GLY A 210 5.11 -56.66 -32.32
N GLY A 211 6.26 -56.01 -32.24
CA GLY A 211 6.43 -54.58 -32.58
C GLY A 211 5.91 -53.65 -31.51
N THR A 212 5.39 -52.45 -31.89
CA THR A 212 4.90 -51.41 -31.00
C THR A 212 3.37 -51.35 -31.04
N SER A 213 2.71 -51.35 -29.89
CA SER A 213 1.27 -51.17 -29.80
C SER A 213 0.83 -49.75 -30.15
N GLY A 214 -0.46 -49.54 -30.33
CA GLY A 214 -1.06 -48.22 -30.19
C GLY A 214 -0.87 -47.68 -28.78
N ALA A 215 -0.86 -46.35 -28.66
CA ALA A 215 -0.81 -45.65 -27.35
C ALA A 215 -2.22 -45.61 -26.75
N ILE A 216 -2.30 -45.77 -25.42
CA ILE A 216 -3.56 -45.65 -24.65
C ILE A 216 -3.37 -44.59 -23.57
N PRO A 217 -4.42 -43.77 -23.28
CA PRO A 217 -4.37 -42.80 -22.21
C PRO A 217 -4.44 -43.48 -20.83
N ILE A 218 -3.61 -43.01 -19.93
CA ILE A 218 -3.54 -43.46 -18.52
C ILE A 218 -3.69 -42.22 -17.64
N GLY A 219 -4.69 -42.21 -16.78
CA GLY A 219 -4.91 -41.14 -15.84
C GLY A 219 -4.22 -41.37 -14.49
N GLU A 220 -4.16 -42.63 -14.05
CA GLU A 220 -3.65 -42.98 -12.73
C GLU A 220 -3.01 -44.36 -12.73
N THR A 221 -3.80 -45.40 -12.88
CA THR A 221 -3.36 -46.80 -12.71
C THR A 221 -3.33 -47.56 -14.02
N TRP A 222 -2.26 -48.31 -14.25
CA TRP A 222 -2.09 -49.23 -15.38
C TRP A 222 -1.84 -50.66 -14.92
N LYS A 223 -2.09 -51.58 -15.80
CA LYS A 223 -1.78 -53.02 -15.61
C LYS A 223 -1.27 -53.62 -16.89
N ILE A 224 -0.18 -54.41 -16.81
CA ILE A 224 0.31 -55.27 -17.90
C ILE A 224 0.10 -56.74 -17.54
N ILE A 225 -0.29 -57.52 -18.50
CA ILE A 225 -0.34 -59.01 -18.41
C ILE A 225 0.30 -59.57 -19.68
N CYS A 226 1.30 -60.45 -19.53
CA CYS A 226 1.88 -61.14 -20.63
C CYS A 226 1.48 -62.59 -20.61
N HIS A 227 1.28 -63.18 -21.80
CA HIS A 227 0.92 -64.55 -22.02
C HIS A 227 1.73 -65.15 -23.18
N GLY A 228 2.15 -66.40 -23.03
CA GLY A 228 2.82 -67.14 -24.10
C GLY A 228 4.13 -67.79 -23.65
N THR A 229 4.73 -68.53 -24.58
CA THR A 229 6.09 -69.06 -24.43
C THR A 229 6.98 -68.30 -25.40
N TRP A 230 7.92 -67.49 -24.88
CA TRP A 230 8.64 -66.51 -25.65
C TRP A 230 10.05 -66.24 -25.14
N THR A 231 10.92 -65.91 -26.05
CA THR A 231 12.24 -65.34 -25.74
C THR A 231 12.38 -63.97 -26.37
N GLY A 232 12.75 -62.99 -25.56
CA GLY A 232 12.82 -61.58 -26.01
C GLY A 232 12.56 -60.59 -24.91
N THR A 233 12.06 -59.41 -25.27
CA THR A 233 11.78 -58.32 -24.34
C THR A 233 10.35 -57.77 -24.56
N VAL A 234 9.68 -57.42 -23.45
CA VAL A 234 8.47 -56.59 -23.42
C VAL A 234 8.80 -55.31 -22.68
N THR A 235 8.66 -54.18 -23.35
CA THR A 235 8.99 -52.87 -22.81
C THR A 235 7.74 -52.02 -22.74
N ILE A 236 7.45 -51.43 -21.57
CA ILE A 236 6.43 -50.41 -21.37
C ILE A 236 7.08 -49.05 -21.49
N GLN A 237 6.52 -48.20 -22.33
CA GLN A 237 6.93 -46.81 -22.49
C GLN A 237 5.78 -45.85 -22.10
N VAL A 238 6.16 -44.75 -21.47
CA VAL A 238 5.26 -43.67 -21.06
C VAL A 238 5.68 -42.35 -21.74
N SER A 239 4.71 -41.54 -22.10
CA SER A 239 4.92 -40.22 -22.65
C SER A 239 4.02 -39.24 -21.91
N TYR A 240 4.58 -38.12 -21.43
CA TYR A 240 3.89 -37.03 -20.78
C TYR A 240 3.62 -35.85 -21.73
N ASP A 241 4.14 -35.90 -22.96
CA ASP A 241 4.03 -34.84 -23.97
C ASP A 241 3.22 -35.32 -25.22
N ASN A 242 2.20 -36.13 -24.94
CA ASN A 242 1.29 -36.67 -25.96
C ASN A 242 1.98 -37.42 -27.12
N GLY A 243 3.08 -38.11 -26.83
CA GLY A 243 3.77 -38.97 -27.76
C GLY A 243 4.94 -38.34 -28.49
N ALA A 244 5.30 -37.10 -28.18
CA ALA A 244 6.48 -36.44 -28.77
C ALA A 244 7.78 -37.09 -28.27
N THR A 245 7.85 -37.43 -26.99
CA THR A 245 8.96 -38.19 -26.40
C THR A 245 8.45 -39.41 -25.62
N TRP A 246 9.25 -40.48 -25.57
CA TRP A 246 8.89 -41.71 -24.89
C TRP A 246 9.99 -42.14 -23.93
N LEU A 247 9.60 -42.34 -22.67
CA LEU A 247 10.46 -42.83 -21.60
C LEU A 247 10.19 -44.29 -21.34
N GLN A 248 11.24 -45.10 -21.12
CA GLN A 248 11.09 -46.50 -20.71
C GLN A 248 10.69 -46.55 -19.24
N LEU A 249 9.48 -47.08 -18.94
CA LEU A 249 9.00 -47.23 -17.59
C LEU A 249 9.38 -48.59 -16.99
N ARG A 250 9.17 -49.68 -17.76
CA ARG A 250 9.48 -51.08 -17.37
C ARG A 250 10.00 -51.84 -18.56
N GLN A 251 10.84 -52.84 -18.29
CA GLN A 251 11.25 -53.83 -19.28
C GLN A 251 11.31 -55.19 -18.65
N TYR A 252 10.71 -56.16 -19.33
CA TYR A 252 10.71 -57.57 -18.95
C TYR A 252 11.45 -58.38 -20.00
N THR A 253 12.29 -59.32 -19.55
CA THR A 253 13.06 -60.22 -20.41
C THR A 253 12.71 -61.64 -20.08
N SER A 254 12.36 -62.42 -21.08
CA SER A 254 12.07 -63.86 -20.92
C SER A 254 12.97 -64.66 -21.83
N SER A 255 13.33 -65.86 -21.35
CA SER A 255 14.07 -66.87 -22.12
C SER A 255 13.24 -68.17 -22.31
N ASP A 256 11.99 -68.22 -21.83
CA ASP A 256 11.06 -69.34 -22.02
C ASP A 256 9.61 -68.98 -21.66
N ASP A 257 9.10 -69.25 -20.46
CA ASP A 257 7.70 -69.11 -20.07
C ASP A 257 7.45 -68.04 -18.96
N TYR A 258 8.34 -67.03 -18.82
CA TYR A 258 8.15 -65.93 -17.93
C TYR A 258 7.05 -64.97 -18.41
N ASN A 259 5.90 -65.00 -17.76
CA ASN A 259 4.74 -64.16 -18.09
C ASN A 259 4.46 -63.15 -16.96
N PRO A 260 5.02 -61.96 -17.01
CA PRO A 260 4.84 -60.93 -15.96
C PRO A 260 3.38 -60.48 -15.92
N THR A 261 2.90 -60.27 -14.70
CA THR A 261 1.70 -59.50 -14.37
C THR A 261 2.06 -58.44 -13.37
N GLU A 262 1.97 -57.17 -13.77
CA GLU A 262 2.35 -56.03 -12.95
C GLU A 262 1.30 -54.94 -13.09
N SER A 263 1.13 -54.17 -12.02
CA SER A 263 0.33 -52.92 -11.98
C SER A 263 1.18 -51.82 -11.43
N GLY A 264 0.94 -50.60 -11.85
CA GLY A 264 1.62 -49.40 -11.34
C GLY A 264 0.76 -48.17 -11.49
N THR A 265 1.27 -47.06 -11.00
CA THR A 265 0.63 -45.75 -11.11
C THR A 265 1.51 -44.79 -11.89
N VAL A 266 0.90 -43.76 -12.48
CA VAL A 266 1.54 -42.56 -13.02
C VAL A 266 1.09 -41.41 -12.16
N GLU A 267 2.00 -40.44 -11.95
CA GLU A 267 1.69 -39.27 -11.10
C GLU A 267 0.90 -38.21 -11.86
N GLU A 268 0.99 -38.24 -13.19
CA GLU A 268 0.35 -37.27 -14.09
C GLU A 268 -0.32 -38.01 -15.25
N TYR A 269 -1.27 -37.36 -15.90
CA TYR A 269 -1.85 -37.86 -17.14
C TYR A 269 -0.77 -38.15 -18.16
N ALA A 270 -0.78 -39.35 -18.68
CA ALA A 270 0.19 -39.84 -19.66
C ALA A 270 -0.47 -40.68 -20.73
N ILE A 271 0.25 -40.91 -21.83
CA ILE A 271 -0.07 -42.01 -22.74
C ILE A 271 0.96 -43.09 -22.62
N MET A 272 0.56 -44.36 -22.71
CA MET A 272 1.47 -45.48 -22.61
C MET A 272 1.33 -46.41 -23.81
N ARG A 273 2.41 -47.07 -24.15
CA ARG A 273 2.46 -48.11 -25.17
C ARG A 273 3.34 -49.27 -24.72
N VAL A 274 3.13 -50.42 -25.32
CA VAL A 274 3.98 -51.59 -25.12
C VAL A 274 4.72 -51.93 -26.39
N ILE A 275 5.99 -52.30 -26.26
CA ILE A 275 6.85 -52.79 -27.34
C ILE A 275 7.19 -54.23 -27.03
N VAL A 276 6.90 -55.14 -27.98
CA VAL A 276 7.24 -56.56 -27.87
C VAL A 276 8.29 -56.88 -28.94
N SER A 277 9.48 -57.30 -28.51
CA SER A 277 10.59 -57.69 -29.38
C SER A 277 10.98 -59.14 -29.08
N LEU A 278 10.63 -60.04 -29.98
CA LEU A 278 10.82 -61.47 -29.82
C LEU A 278 11.99 -61.98 -30.67
N SER A 279 12.82 -62.85 -30.09
CA SER A 279 13.81 -63.63 -30.80
C SER A 279 13.29 -65.06 -31.16
N SER A 280 12.35 -65.59 -30.35
CA SER A 280 11.62 -66.84 -30.63
C SER A 280 10.34 -66.90 -29.83
N GLY A 281 9.41 -67.79 -30.24
CA GLY A 281 8.15 -68.06 -29.58
C GLY A 281 7.02 -67.05 -29.91
N SER A 282 6.02 -66.95 -29.03
CA SER A 282 4.92 -65.99 -29.16
C SER A 282 4.56 -65.40 -27.79
N CYS A 283 4.40 -64.09 -27.75
CA CYS A 283 3.95 -63.34 -26.58
C CYS A 283 2.74 -62.53 -26.95
N LYS A 284 1.75 -62.46 -26.04
CA LYS A 284 0.70 -61.47 -26.07
C LYS A 284 0.82 -60.62 -24.82
N ALA A 285 1.14 -59.36 -25.00
CA ALA A 285 1.22 -58.38 -23.92
C ALA A 285 -0.03 -57.49 -23.94
N ASP A 286 -0.85 -57.59 -22.90
CA ASP A 286 -2.08 -56.81 -22.73
C ASP A 286 -1.81 -55.68 -21.73
N LEU A 287 -1.71 -54.43 -22.23
CA LEU A 287 -1.64 -53.22 -21.40
C LEU A 287 -3.02 -52.60 -21.26
N SER A 288 -3.42 -52.33 -20.03
CA SER A 288 -4.73 -51.75 -19.71
C SER A 288 -4.63 -50.59 -18.74
N ALA A 289 -5.46 -49.56 -18.94
CA ALA A 289 -5.72 -48.45 -18.04
C ALA A 289 -7.03 -48.70 -17.28
N TYR A 290 -7.06 -48.36 -16.01
CA TYR A 290 -8.29 -48.38 -15.23
C TYR A 290 -9.13 -47.11 -15.53
N PRO A 291 -10.46 -47.14 -15.28
CA PRO A 291 -11.28 -45.92 -15.32
C PRO A 291 -10.74 -44.87 -14.35
N TYR A 292 -10.76 -43.62 -14.75
CA TYR A 292 -10.31 -42.49 -13.94
C TYR A 292 -11.14 -41.24 -14.22
N THR A 293 -11.10 -40.26 -13.29
CA THR A 293 -11.68 -38.95 -13.51
C THR A 293 -10.67 -38.04 -14.13
N HIS A 294 -10.97 -37.52 -15.31
CA HIS A 294 -10.13 -36.52 -16.00
C HIS A 294 -10.61 -35.11 -15.74
N ILE A 295 -9.68 -34.22 -15.45
CA ILE A 295 -9.93 -32.80 -15.21
C ILE A 295 -9.40 -32.00 -16.40
N GLY A 296 -10.29 -31.34 -17.11
CA GLY A 296 -9.96 -30.46 -18.22
C GLY A 296 -10.51 -29.05 -18.02
N TYR A 297 -9.91 -28.10 -18.71
CA TYR A 297 -10.25 -26.68 -18.58
C TYR A 297 -10.51 -26.05 -19.94
N ALA A 298 -11.51 -25.15 -19.98
CA ALA A 298 -11.77 -24.34 -21.16
C ALA A 298 -12.08 -22.89 -20.73
N ARG A 299 -11.75 -21.93 -21.58
CA ARG A 299 -12.07 -20.51 -21.40
C ARG A 299 -13.19 -20.12 -22.37
N ILE A 300 -14.23 -19.48 -21.86
CA ILE A 300 -15.37 -19.01 -22.63
C ILE A 300 -14.95 -17.79 -23.44
N THR A 301 -15.19 -17.82 -24.76
CA THR A 301 -14.77 -16.77 -25.69
C THR A 301 -15.95 -16.04 -26.36
N GLY A 302 -17.16 -16.58 -26.24
CA GLY A 302 -18.35 -15.95 -26.79
C GLY A 302 -19.59 -16.73 -26.43
N ILE A 303 -20.74 -16.07 -26.51
CA ILE A 303 -22.04 -16.64 -26.18
C ILE A 303 -22.89 -16.68 -27.45
N GLN A 304 -23.43 -17.86 -27.79
CA GLN A 304 -24.36 -18.03 -28.90
C GLN A 304 -25.82 -17.94 -28.42
N SER A 305 -26.10 -18.50 -27.24
CA SER A 305 -27.43 -18.46 -26.59
C SER A 305 -27.24 -18.67 -25.09
N SER A 306 -28.33 -18.58 -24.32
CA SER A 306 -28.30 -18.90 -22.87
C SER A 306 -27.91 -20.35 -22.56
N THR A 307 -27.90 -21.23 -23.56
CA THR A 307 -27.53 -22.64 -23.40
C THR A 307 -26.29 -23.04 -24.20
N VAL A 308 -25.71 -22.17 -25.06
CA VAL A 308 -24.55 -22.50 -25.90
C VAL A 308 -23.51 -21.42 -25.83
N ALA A 309 -22.34 -21.78 -25.34
CA ALA A 309 -21.13 -20.92 -25.29
C ALA A 309 -20.04 -21.43 -26.23
N ASN A 310 -19.29 -20.51 -26.84
CA ASN A 310 -18.03 -20.80 -27.51
C ASN A 310 -16.91 -20.80 -26.46
N ALA A 311 -15.99 -21.74 -26.56
CA ALA A 311 -14.85 -21.81 -25.66
C ALA A 311 -13.58 -22.28 -26.37
N VAL A 312 -12.44 -21.96 -25.79
CA VAL A 312 -11.12 -22.49 -26.18
C VAL A 312 -10.65 -23.43 -25.08
N VAL A 313 -10.32 -24.65 -25.43
CA VAL A 313 -9.76 -25.61 -24.49
C VAL A 313 -8.34 -25.21 -24.14
N VAL A 314 -8.08 -25.00 -22.85
CA VAL A 314 -6.74 -24.68 -22.30
C VAL A 314 -6.01 -25.97 -21.93
N LYS A 315 -6.72 -26.90 -21.29
CA LYS A 315 -6.24 -28.28 -21.02
C LYS A 315 -7.27 -29.25 -21.58
N ALA A 316 -6.79 -30.25 -22.32
CA ALA A 316 -7.62 -31.22 -22.99
C ALA A 316 -8.75 -31.76 -22.06
N LEU A 317 -9.95 -31.90 -22.59
CA LEU A 317 -11.08 -32.52 -21.90
C LEU A 317 -11.01 -34.03 -22.01
N GLY A 318 -11.57 -34.73 -21.04
CA GLY A 318 -11.53 -36.22 -20.98
C GLY A 318 -12.28 -36.89 -22.12
N ASN A 319 -13.45 -36.35 -22.48
CA ASN A 319 -14.30 -36.85 -23.56
C ASN A 319 -15.36 -35.80 -23.94
N THR A 320 -16.24 -36.15 -24.89
CA THR A 320 -17.38 -35.32 -25.30
C THR A 320 -18.70 -35.70 -24.63
N ALA A 321 -18.69 -36.58 -23.64
CA ALA A 321 -19.89 -36.93 -22.87
C ALA A 321 -20.31 -35.75 -21.98
N ARG A 322 -21.61 -35.67 -21.75
CA ARG A 322 -22.15 -34.65 -20.80
C ARG A 322 -21.68 -34.95 -19.37
N THR A 323 -21.38 -33.89 -18.64
CA THR A 323 -21.05 -33.93 -17.20
C THR A 323 -21.84 -32.86 -16.44
N ASN A 324 -22.27 -33.18 -15.21
CA ASN A 324 -22.79 -32.22 -14.25
C ASN A 324 -21.72 -31.81 -13.21
N ASN A 325 -20.54 -32.43 -13.25
CA ASN A 325 -19.38 -32.08 -12.42
C ASN A 325 -18.59 -31.00 -13.13
N TRP A 326 -19.01 -29.76 -12.95
CA TRP A 326 -18.33 -28.60 -13.52
C TRP A 326 -18.27 -27.44 -12.52
N TYR A 327 -17.28 -26.58 -12.70
CA TYR A 327 -17.00 -25.42 -11.85
C TYR A 327 -16.70 -24.22 -12.73
N LEU A 328 -17.16 -23.03 -12.32
CA LEU A 328 -16.75 -21.77 -12.93
C LEU A 328 -15.60 -21.14 -12.14
N SER A 329 -14.81 -20.31 -12.81
CA SER A 329 -13.79 -19.51 -12.15
C SER A 329 -14.39 -18.61 -11.06
N CYS A 330 -13.63 -18.38 -9.97
CA CYS A 330 -14.02 -17.41 -8.94
C CYS A 330 -13.96 -15.97 -9.45
N TRP A 331 -13.22 -15.74 -10.53
CA TRP A 331 -12.96 -14.43 -11.09
C TRP A 331 -13.56 -14.32 -12.49
N GLY A 332 -14.34 -13.30 -12.70
CA GLY A 332 -15.00 -13.04 -13.97
C GLY A 332 -15.87 -11.80 -13.88
N LYS A 333 -16.45 -11.41 -15.00
CA LYS A 333 -17.29 -10.23 -15.05
C LYS A 333 -18.59 -10.39 -14.24
N SER A 334 -19.11 -11.62 -14.16
CA SER A 334 -20.30 -11.98 -13.38
C SER A 334 -20.02 -12.24 -11.89
N HIS A 335 -18.74 -12.53 -11.53
CA HIS A 335 -18.34 -12.90 -10.18
C HIS A 335 -17.51 -11.80 -9.49
N GLY A 336 -17.16 -10.75 -10.23
CA GLY A 336 -16.18 -9.74 -9.80
C GLY A 336 -14.75 -10.26 -9.89
N TYR A 337 -13.80 -9.39 -9.66
CA TYR A 337 -12.37 -9.69 -9.65
C TYR A 337 -11.79 -9.45 -8.25
N PRO A 338 -10.56 -9.91 -7.96
CA PRO A 338 -9.93 -9.65 -6.66
C PRO A 338 -9.85 -8.16 -6.32
N CYS A 339 -10.21 -7.83 -5.06
CA CYS A 339 -10.12 -6.47 -4.53
C CYS A 339 -8.77 -6.18 -3.90
N CYS A 340 -8.09 -7.20 -3.33
CA CYS A 340 -6.85 -7.06 -2.58
C CYS A 340 -5.79 -7.99 -3.12
N ALA A 341 -4.52 -7.60 -2.97
CA ALA A 341 -3.37 -8.41 -3.35
C ALA A 341 -2.22 -8.22 -2.35
N THR A 342 -1.48 -9.28 -2.05
CA THR A 342 -0.22 -9.25 -1.30
C THR A 342 0.64 -10.47 -1.62
N PHE A 343 1.93 -10.44 -1.26
CA PHE A 343 2.77 -11.64 -1.26
C PHE A 343 2.92 -12.16 0.17
N PHE A 344 2.79 -13.46 0.35
CA PHE A 344 3.00 -14.10 1.64
C PHE A 344 3.60 -15.49 1.47
N GLN A 345 4.73 -15.75 2.12
CA GLN A 345 5.45 -17.04 2.11
C GLN A 345 5.59 -17.63 0.68
N ASP A 346 6.18 -16.85 -0.21
CA ASP A 346 6.42 -17.20 -1.62
C ASP A 346 5.15 -17.56 -2.42
N ARG A 347 4.02 -16.96 -2.05
CA ARG A 347 2.74 -17.08 -2.76
C ARG A 347 2.18 -15.69 -3.08
N LEU A 348 1.62 -15.54 -4.27
CA LEU A 348 0.79 -14.38 -4.60
C LEU A 348 -0.61 -14.63 -4.03
N CYS A 349 -1.05 -13.75 -3.16
CA CYS A 349 -2.34 -13.84 -2.49
C CYS A 349 -3.29 -12.78 -3.01
N PHE A 350 -4.49 -13.19 -3.37
CA PHE A 350 -5.61 -12.33 -3.70
C PHE A 350 -6.76 -12.54 -2.71
N ALA A 351 -7.57 -11.52 -2.51
CA ALA A 351 -8.75 -11.67 -1.67
C ALA A 351 -9.92 -10.81 -2.16
N ALA A 352 -11.09 -11.25 -1.76
CA ALA A 352 -12.39 -10.65 -1.99
C ALA A 352 -12.71 -10.43 -3.48
N SER A 353 -13.86 -10.93 -3.88
CA SER A 353 -14.55 -10.51 -5.09
C SER A 353 -15.99 -10.17 -4.73
N GLU A 354 -16.76 -9.66 -5.67
CA GLU A 354 -18.17 -9.32 -5.44
C GLU A 354 -18.97 -10.54 -4.95
N GLN A 355 -18.74 -11.71 -5.54
CA GLN A 355 -19.41 -12.94 -5.14
C GLN A 355 -18.79 -13.61 -3.92
N TYR A 356 -17.49 -13.46 -3.70
CA TYR A 356 -16.74 -14.10 -2.62
C TYR A 356 -16.04 -13.06 -1.72
N PRO A 357 -16.78 -12.24 -0.96
CA PRO A 357 -16.21 -11.09 -0.23
C PRO A 357 -15.27 -11.48 0.91
N GLN A 358 -15.31 -12.74 1.38
CA GLN A 358 -14.51 -13.25 2.49
C GLN A 358 -13.52 -14.35 2.07
N ARG A 359 -13.35 -14.60 0.78
CA ARG A 359 -12.47 -15.64 0.26
C ARG A 359 -11.08 -15.09 -0.05
N ILE A 360 -10.08 -15.86 0.32
CA ILE A 360 -8.66 -15.61 0.02
C ILE A 360 -8.17 -16.75 -0.87
N TRP A 361 -7.45 -16.38 -1.91
CA TRP A 361 -6.80 -17.29 -2.85
C TRP A 361 -5.30 -17.04 -2.78
N MET A 362 -4.53 -18.12 -2.59
CA MET A 362 -3.06 -18.08 -2.61
C MET A 362 -2.57 -18.96 -3.75
N SER A 363 -1.65 -18.45 -4.54
CA SER A 363 -1.03 -19.20 -5.65
C SER A 363 -0.27 -20.42 -5.16
N ARG A 364 0.18 -21.27 -6.08
CA ARG A 364 1.23 -22.26 -5.77
C ARG A 364 2.48 -21.54 -5.28
N SER A 365 3.23 -22.22 -4.39
CA SER A 365 4.50 -21.68 -3.89
C SER A 365 5.50 -21.54 -5.05
N GLY A 366 6.09 -20.35 -5.22
CA GLY A 366 7.03 -20.04 -6.29
C GLY A 366 6.45 -19.92 -7.71
N ASP A 367 5.13 -20.16 -7.89
CA ASP A 367 4.44 -20.06 -9.18
C ASP A 367 3.21 -19.12 -9.04
N TYR A 368 3.44 -17.83 -9.22
CA TYR A 368 2.51 -16.76 -8.87
C TYR A 368 1.28 -16.65 -9.78
N GLU A 369 1.35 -17.18 -11.01
CA GLU A 369 0.25 -17.12 -11.98
C GLU A 369 -0.53 -18.45 -12.06
N ASN A 370 -0.34 -19.35 -11.08
CA ASN A 370 -0.95 -20.68 -11.01
C ASN A 370 -1.71 -20.88 -9.68
N PHE A 371 -3.04 -21.05 -9.79
CA PHE A 371 -3.94 -21.27 -8.65
C PHE A 371 -4.50 -22.69 -8.64
N SER A 372 -3.76 -23.69 -9.13
CA SER A 372 -4.18 -25.09 -9.08
C SER A 372 -4.08 -25.66 -7.67
N VAL A 373 -5.20 -26.19 -7.18
CA VAL A 373 -5.32 -26.77 -5.83
C VAL A 373 -4.75 -28.19 -5.80
N ASP A 374 -4.96 -28.96 -6.88
CA ASP A 374 -4.60 -30.36 -6.99
C ASP A 374 -3.66 -30.60 -8.17
N LYS A 375 -2.82 -31.61 -8.08
CA LYS A 375 -2.18 -32.23 -9.23
C LYS A 375 -3.21 -33.02 -10.04
N GLU A 376 -2.89 -33.40 -11.28
CA GLU A 376 -3.76 -34.25 -12.12
C GLU A 376 -4.17 -35.57 -11.45
N SER A 377 -3.35 -36.06 -10.54
CA SER A 377 -3.65 -37.22 -9.70
C SER A 377 -4.66 -36.98 -8.59
N GLY A 378 -5.20 -35.76 -8.44
CA GLY A 378 -6.06 -35.39 -7.32
C GLY A 378 -5.31 -35.23 -5.99
N THR A 379 -3.99 -35.29 -5.99
CA THR A 379 -3.18 -35.18 -4.77
C THR A 379 -2.88 -33.72 -4.47
N VAL A 380 -3.30 -33.24 -3.30
CA VAL A 380 -2.95 -31.93 -2.76
C VAL A 380 -1.60 -32.04 -2.05
N THR A 381 -0.65 -31.19 -2.42
CA THR A 381 0.70 -31.11 -1.84
C THR A 381 0.89 -29.79 -1.11
N ASP A 382 1.93 -29.66 -0.30
CA ASP A 382 2.19 -28.47 0.50
C ASP A 382 2.43 -27.21 -0.35
N ASP A 383 2.90 -27.37 -1.59
CA ASP A 383 3.08 -26.32 -2.58
C ASP A 383 1.81 -25.95 -3.35
N SER A 384 0.73 -26.73 -3.23
CA SER A 384 -0.54 -26.50 -3.94
C SER A 384 -1.15 -25.14 -3.56
N ALA A 385 -1.95 -24.59 -4.47
CA ALA A 385 -2.69 -23.36 -4.23
C ALA A 385 -3.73 -23.55 -3.10
N ILE A 386 -4.06 -22.46 -2.44
CA ILE A 386 -4.97 -22.45 -1.30
C ILE A 386 -6.17 -21.56 -1.60
N SER A 387 -7.36 -22.04 -1.27
CA SER A 387 -8.59 -21.24 -1.25
C SER A 387 -9.25 -21.41 0.10
N VAL A 388 -9.45 -20.32 0.84
CA VAL A 388 -9.98 -20.35 2.20
C VAL A 388 -10.96 -19.21 2.44
N ASP A 389 -12.07 -19.51 3.11
CA ASP A 389 -13.07 -18.53 3.51
C ASP A 389 -12.90 -18.14 4.98
N LEU A 390 -13.03 -16.84 5.27
CA LEU A 390 -13.12 -16.35 6.64
C LEU A 390 -14.54 -16.59 7.17
N LEU A 391 -14.68 -17.56 8.05
CA LEU A 391 -15.99 -17.92 8.62
C LEU A 391 -16.40 -16.92 9.70
N SER A 392 -17.03 -15.84 9.31
CA SER A 392 -17.56 -14.80 10.19
C SER A 392 -19.07 -14.87 10.30
N LEU A 393 -19.62 -14.46 11.47
CA LEU A 393 -21.07 -14.33 11.67
C LEU A 393 -21.73 -13.29 10.75
N ARG A 394 -20.94 -12.37 10.21
CA ARG A 394 -21.36 -11.33 9.27
C ARG A 394 -20.40 -11.31 8.07
N PRO A 395 -20.92 -11.26 6.84
CA PRO A 395 -20.11 -11.27 5.63
C PRO A 395 -19.47 -9.87 5.39
N TYR A 396 -18.47 -9.52 6.20
CA TYR A 396 -17.68 -8.32 5.97
C TYR A 396 -16.66 -8.56 4.87
N GLN A 397 -16.64 -7.67 3.88
CA GLN A 397 -15.68 -7.73 2.78
C GLN A 397 -14.24 -7.52 3.30
N ILE A 398 -13.29 -8.27 2.76
CA ILE A 398 -11.87 -8.04 2.98
C ILE A 398 -11.47 -6.78 2.24
N THR A 399 -10.85 -5.83 2.96
CA THR A 399 -10.40 -4.54 2.43
C THR A 399 -8.91 -4.51 2.14
N HIS A 400 -8.12 -5.14 3.02
CA HIS A 400 -6.65 -5.18 2.90
C HIS A 400 -6.08 -6.49 3.42
N MET A 401 -4.90 -6.83 2.91
CA MET A 401 -4.05 -7.89 3.43
C MET A 401 -2.64 -7.34 3.60
N ASP A 402 -1.99 -7.70 4.71
CA ASP A 402 -0.63 -7.28 4.99
C ASP A 402 0.21 -8.45 5.50
N ALA A 403 1.35 -8.67 4.89
CA ALA A 403 2.25 -9.76 5.17
C ALA A 403 3.26 -9.39 6.26
N GLY A 404 3.20 -10.14 7.36
CA GLY A 404 4.16 -10.07 8.46
C GLY A 404 4.67 -11.48 8.80
N ASN A 405 4.78 -11.79 10.10
CA ASN A 405 5.01 -13.16 10.54
C ASN A 405 3.80 -14.04 10.18
N ASP A 406 2.61 -13.50 10.43
CA ASP A 406 1.33 -14.03 9.95
C ASP A 406 0.79 -13.11 8.86
N LEU A 407 -0.11 -13.63 8.02
CA LEU A 407 -0.86 -12.79 7.09
C LEU A 407 -2.00 -12.12 7.87
N THR A 408 -1.90 -10.83 8.06
CA THR A 408 -2.97 -10.01 8.63
C THR A 408 -4.01 -9.70 7.55
N VAL A 409 -5.28 -9.98 7.86
CA VAL A 409 -6.39 -9.74 6.94
C VAL A 409 -7.37 -8.78 7.61
N LEU A 410 -7.53 -7.62 7.01
CA LEU A 410 -8.42 -6.58 7.48
C LEU A 410 -9.71 -6.61 6.68
N THR A 411 -10.84 -6.59 7.39
CA THR A 411 -12.16 -6.54 6.77
C THR A 411 -12.89 -5.27 7.20
N GLU A 412 -14.02 -4.99 6.59
CA GLU A 412 -14.88 -3.86 7.01
C GLU A 412 -15.33 -3.91 8.48
N GLY A 413 -15.24 -5.04 9.15
CA GLY A 413 -15.75 -5.18 10.52
C GLY A 413 -14.88 -5.96 11.48
N ASN A 414 -13.83 -6.63 11.01
CA ASN A 414 -12.99 -7.51 11.82
C ASN A 414 -11.55 -7.48 11.34
N GLU A 415 -10.63 -7.89 12.22
CA GLU A 415 -9.22 -8.15 11.94
C GLU A 415 -8.93 -9.63 12.19
N TRP A 416 -8.32 -10.27 11.21
CA TRP A 416 -7.94 -11.68 11.21
C TRP A 416 -6.45 -11.84 11.02
N THR A 417 -5.94 -12.98 11.48
CA THR A 417 -4.61 -13.46 11.11
C THR A 417 -4.70 -14.85 10.52
N ILE A 418 -3.87 -15.13 9.55
CA ILE A 418 -3.72 -16.46 8.94
C ILE A 418 -2.31 -16.94 9.21
N SER A 419 -2.23 -18.09 9.87
CA SER A 419 -0.98 -18.76 10.20
C SER A 419 -0.99 -20.20 9.73
N GLY A 420 0.17 -20.86 9.73
CA GLY A 420 0.35 -22.29 9.57
C GLY A 420 1.06 -22.87 10.80
N SER A 421 1.45 -24.14 10.75
CA SER A 421 2.26 -24.75 11.81
C SER A 421 3.70 -24.21 11.82
N GLU A 422 4.37 -24.21 10.68
CA GLU A 422 5.66 -23.55 10.39
C GLU A 422 5.49 -22.65 9.16
N THR A 423 4.91 -23.22 8.11
CA THR A 423 4.52 -22.51 6.87
C THR A 423 3.04 -22.73 6.60
N VAL A 424 2.44 -21.84 5.84
CA VAL A 424 1.05 -21.97 5.40
C VAL A 424 0.98 -22.94 4.24
N THR A 425 0.29 -24.08 4.47
CA THR A 425 0.04 -25.11 3.48
C THR A 425 -1.48 -25.37 3.40
N PRO A 426 -1.99 -26.04 2.37
CA PRO A 426 -3.41 -26.38 2.29
C PRO A 426 -3.95 -27.15 3.50
N SER A 427 -3.09 -27.91 4.20
CA SER A 427 -3.45 -28.73 5.37
C SER A 427 -3.24 -28.01 6.72
N SER A 428 -2.39 -26.97 6.78
CA SER A 428 -2.01 -26.30 8.03
C SER A 428 -2.63 -24.91 8.20
N ILE A 429 -3.22 -24.33 7.15
CA ILE A 429 -3.79 -22.99 7.18
C ILE A 429 -4.85 -22.81 8.27
N THR A 430 -4.67 -21.78 9.09
CA THR A 430 -5.58 -21.51 10.22
C THR A 430 -5.91 -20.02 10.29
N PRO A 431 -7.11 -19.62 9.80
CA PRO A 431 -7.63 -18.27 10.03
C PRO A 431 -8.07 -18.11 11.48
N ARG A 432 -7.66 -17.01 12.13
CA ARG A 432 -8.05 -16.66 13.51
C ARG A 432 -8.55 -15.23 13.59
N LEU A 433 -9.76 -15.06 14.15
CA LEU A 433 -10.29 -13.74 14.47
C LEU A 433 -9.52 -13.13 15.63
N GLN A 434 -9.03 -11.89 15.48
CA GLN A 434 -8.27 -11.18 16.49
C GLN A 434 -9.07 -10.05 17.13
N GLN A 435 -9.68 -9.18 16.33
CA GLN A 435 -10.39 -7.99 16.80
C GLN A 435 -11.65 -7.72 15.96
N ASN A 436 -12.49 -6.76 16.41
CA ASN A 436 -13.77 -6.42 15.79
C ASN A 436 -13.93 -4.89 15.61
N TYR A 437 -12.89 -4.21 15.12
CA TYR A 437 -12.95 -2.76 14.84
C TYR A 437 -13.23 -2.46 13.38
N GLY A 438 -12.72 -3.29 12.48
CA GLY A 438 -12.79 -3.13 11.05
C GLY A 438 -11.87 -2.05 10.50
N CYS A 439 -11.58 -2.12 9.21
CA CYS A 439 -10.72 -1.21 8.47
C CYS A 439 -11.51 -0.43 7.42
N ASN A 440 -11.10 0.81 7.13
CA ASN A 440 -11.61 1.57 5.98
C ASN A 440 -10.76 1.32 4.71
N ASP A 441 -10.99 2.10 3.66
CA ASP A 441 -10.31 1.94 2.36
C ASP A 441 -8.89 2.54 2.30
N ALA A 442 -8.47 3.34 3.31
CA ALA A 442 -7.11 3.88 3.34
C ALA A 442 -6.09 2.75 3.55
N GLU A 443 -5.00 2.79 2.80
CA GLU A 443 -4.00 1.72 2.84
C GLU A 443 -3.33 1.62 4.21
N PRO A 444 -3.30 0.43 4.84
CA PRO A 444 -2.58 0.23 6.10
C PRO A 444 -1.08 0.40 5.93
N VAL A 445 -0.43 0.89 6.97
CA VAL A 445 1.00 1.19 6.97
C VAL A 445 1.73 0.30 7.96
N ARG A 446 2.75 -0.43 7.50
CA ARG A 446 3.61 -1.23 8.39
C ARG A 446 4.80 -0.42 8.87
N VAL A 447 4.94 -0.33 10.20
CA VAL A 447 6.08 0.30 10.87
C VAL A 447 6.75 -0.73 11.78
N GLY A 448 7.89 -1.24 11.36
CA GLY A 448 8.54 -2.35 12.04
C GLY A 448 7.64 -3.60 12.13
N ASN A 449 7.36 -4.04 13.34
CA ASN A 449 6.49 -5.18 13.60
C ASN A 449 5.01 -4.79 13.83
N ARG A 450 4.64 -3.51 13.67
CA ARG A 450 3.29 -3.00 13.89
C ARG A 450 2.63 -2.62 12.57
N LEU A 451 1.34 -2.92 12.48
CA LEU A 451 0.49 -2.48 11.39
C LEU A 451 -0.37 -1.33 11.90
N VAL A 452 -0.26 -0.16 11.27
CA VAL A 452 -1.10 1.01 11.56
C VAL A 452 -2.18 1.08 10.50
N TYR A 453 -3.42 1.14 10.92
CA TYR A 453 -4.58 1.16 10.03
C TYR A 453 -5.67 2.11 10.52
N VAL A 454 -6.52 2.51 9.62
CA VAL A 454 -7.67 3.39 9.89
C VAL A 454 -8.89 2.53 10.14
N GLN A 455 -9.53 2.73 11.29
CA GLN A 455 -10.73 2.00 11.67
C GLN A 455 -11.89 2.31 10.70
N ARG A 456 -12.81 1.37 10.52
CA ARG A 456 -13.95 1.35 9.58
C ARG A 456 -14.60 2.69 9.25
N ARG A 457 -14.81 3.55 10.25
CA ARG A 457 -15.50 4.86 10.07
C ARG A 457 -14.56 6.00 9.66
N GLY A 458 -13.28 5.70 9.40
CA GLY A 458 -12.30 6.69 8.94
C GLY A 458 -11.81 7.70 9.97
N SER A 459 -12.29 7.64 11.24
CA SER A 459 -12.06 8.65 12.28
C SER A 459 -11.23 8.18 13.48
N ILE A 460 -10.69 6.98 13.44
CA ILE A 460 -9.79 6.44 14.48
C ILE A 460 -8.64 5.72 13.77
N ILE A 461 -7.43 6.02 14.19
CA ILE A 461 -6.22 5.34 13.72
C ILE A 461 -5.72 4.44 14.83
N ARG A 462 -5.50 3.17 14.52
CA ARG A 462 -5.04 2.15 15.44
C ARG A 462 -3.74 1.54 14.97
N ASP A 463 -2.97 1.06 15.92
CA ASP A 463 -1.92 0.09 15.64
C ASP A 463 -2.37 -1.33 16.01
N MET A 464 -1.70 -2.32 15.45
CA MET A 464 -1.91 -3.74 15.76
C MET A 464 -0.56 -4.46 15.70
N ALA A 465 -0.26 -5.24 16.73
CA ALA A 465 0.90 -6.09 16.79
C ALA A 465 0.62 -7.31 17.66
N TYR A 466 1.40 -8.37 17.49
CA TYR A 466 1.35 -9.52 18.35
C TYR A 466 1.86 -9.17 19.75
N ALA A 467 1.11 -9.54 20.78
CA ALA A 467 1.45 -9.38 22.18
C ALA A 467 1.59 -10.77 22.83
N TYR A 468 2.81 -11.11 23.22
CA TYR A 468 3.15 -12.43 23.77
C TYR A 468 2.42 -12.73 25.10
N ASP A 469 2.20 -11.71 25.93
CA ASP A 469 1.54 -11.82 27.23
C ASP A 469 0.06 -12.21 27.14
N THR A 470 -0.60 -11.89 26.04
CA THR A 470 -2.01 -12.22 25.76
C THR A 470 -2.19 -13.28 24.69
N ASP A 471 -1.10 -13.75 24.06
CA ASP A 471 -1.09 -14.65 22.90
C ASP A 471 -2.10 -14.22 21.83
N SER A 472 -2.13 -12.94 21.54
CA SER A 472 -3.08 -12.34 20.58
C SER A 472 -2.53 -11.10 19.92
N TYR A 473 -3.11 -10.74 18.78
CA TYR A 473 -2.86 -9.46 18.17
C TYR A 473 -3.75 -8.39 18.78
N GLY A 474 -3.12 -7.33 19.28
CA GLY A 474 -3.78 -6.21 19.92
C GLY A 474 -3.09 -4.88 19.63
N GLY A 475 -3.69 -3.77 20.03
CA GLY A 475 -3.08 -2.48 19.83
C GLY A 475 -3.86 -1.32 20.43
N TYR A 476 -3.39 -0.11 20.17
CA TYR A 476 -3.85 1.10 20.81
C TYR A 476 -4.58 2.02 19.81
N ASP A 477 -5.49 2.83 20.32
CA ASP A 477 -6.02 3.99 19.62
C ASP A 477 -4.99 5.12 19.68
N LEU A 478 -4.33 5.39 18.57
CA LEU A 478 -3.30 6.42 18.45
C LEU A 478 -3.88 7.83 18.43
N THR A 479 -5.18 7.96 18.15
CA THR A 479 -5.90 9.25 18.05
C THR A 479 -6.60 9.65 19.35
N LEU A 480 -6.53 8.82 20.39
CA LEU A 480 -7.27 9.01 21.63
C LEU A 480 -7.09 10.41 22.26
N LEU A 481 -5.85 10.92 22.27
CA LEU A 481 -5.52 12.24 22.81
C LEU A 481 -5.65 13.38 21.79
N ALA A 482 -5.79 13.06 20.50
CA ALA A 482 -5.80 14.00 19.38
C ALA A 482 -7.08 13.93 18.54
N LYS A 483 -8.22 13.59 19.15
CA LYS A 483 -9.51 13.36 18.44
C LYS A 483 -9.95 14.54 17.58
N HIS A 484 -9.66 15.77 17.97
CA HIS A 484 -10.02 16.97 17.23
C HIS A 484 -9.44 17.03 15.82
N LEU A 485 -8.27 16.39 15.61
CA LEU A 485 -7.62 16.32 14.29
C LEU A 485 -8.44 15.53 13.26
N ILE A 486 -9.27 14.58 13.70
CA ILE A 486 -10.02 13.68 12.81
C ILE A 486 -11.54 13.78 13.03
N ALA A 487 -11.99 14.57 14.00
CA ALA A 487 -13.42 14.69 14.34
C ALA A 487 -14.26 15.07 13.10
N ASN A 488 -15.26 14.24 12.76
CA ASN A 488 -16.16 14.39 11.61
C ASN A 488 -15.46 14.45 10.25
N LYS A 489 -14.27 13.88 10.15
CA LYS A 489 -13.48 13.76 8.92
C LYS A 489 -13.05 12.32 8.74
N GLU A 490 -12.70 11.96 7.50
CA GLU A 490 -12.21 10.64 7.16
C GLU A 490 -10.77 10.74 6.66
N ILE A 491 -9.98 9.71 6.92
CA ILE A 491 -8.69 9.50 6.28
C ILE A 491 -8.92 8.77 4.97
N ILE A 492 -8.35 9.29 3.89
CA ILE A 492 -8.56 8.79 2.53
C ILE A 492 -7.29 8.21 1.89
N ASP A 493 -6.10 8.53 2.43
CA ASP A 493 -4.83 8.03 1.93
C ASP A 493 -3.79 8.07 3.04
N SER A 494 -2.77 7.23 2.98
CA SER A 494 -1.68 7.22 3.95
C SER A 494 -0.37 6.72 3.35
N SER A 495 0.76 7.20 3.90
CA SER A 495 2.08 6.76 3.50
C SER A 495 3.10 6.93 4.63
N PHE A 496 4.13 6.11 4.64
CA PHE A 496 5.16 6.10 5.69
C PHE A 496 6.52 6.50 5.15
N ALA A 497 7.11 7.53 5.74
CA ALA A 497 8.51 7.91 5.57
C ALA A 497 9.30 7.43 6.80
N GLN A 498 10.16 6.45 6.59
CA GLN A 498 10.96 5.86 7.64
C GLN A 498 12.09 6.78 8.06
N GLU A 499 12.83 7.32 7.09
CA GLU A 499 14.00 8.17 7.32
C GLU A 499 13.73 9.63 6.94
N PRO A 500 14.16 10.63 7.76
CA PRO A 500 14.96 10.49 8.97
C PRO A 500 14.15 10.36 10.28
N ASP A 501 12.85 10.66 10.30
CA ASP A 501 12.09 10.93 11.52
C ASP A 501 10.98 9.93 11.84
N SER A 502 10.80 8.89 11.03
CA SER A 502 9.74 7.88 11.20
C SER A 502 8.34 8.51 11.30
N ILE A 503 7.89 9.11 10.19
CA ILE A 503 6.62 9.85 10.12
C ILE A 503 5.63 9.11 9.24
N ILE A 504 4.42 8.87 9.76
CA ILE A 504 3.28 8.44 8.98
C ILE A 504 2.46 9.66 8.59
N TYR A 505 2.21 9.80 7.31
CA TYR A 505 1.37 10.85 6.75
C TYR A 505 -0.02 10.31 6.45
N PHE A 506 -1.06 11.05 6.83
CA PHE A 506 -2.45 10.71 6.57
C PHE A 506 -3.15 11.87 5.88
N VAL A 507 -3.74 11.62 4.73
CA VAL A 507 -4.55 12.60 4.01
C VAL A 507 -5.97 12.59 4.56
N ARG A 508 -6.42 13.73 5.06
CA ARG A 508 -7.77 13.91 5.56
C ARG A 508 -8.71 14.35 4.42
N SER A 509 -9.96 13.96 4.45
CA SER A 509 -10.94 14.17 3.37
C SER A 509 -11.20 15.66 3.01
N ASP A 510 -10.80 16.59 3.86
CA ASP A 510 -10.85 18.04 3.58
C ASP A 510 -9.52 18.60 3.06
N GLY A 511 -8.52 17.75 2.86
CA GLY A 511 -7.23 18.10 2.26
C GLY A 511 -6.13 18.54 3.24
N VAL A 512 -6.36 18.42 4.55
CA VAL A 512 -5.31 18.59 5.55
C VAL A 512 -4.46 17.33 5.61
N LEU A 513 -3.14 17.48 5.69
CA LEU A 513 -2.21 16.37 5.83
C LEU A 513 -1.81 16.24 7.31
N LEU A 514 -2.20 15.14 7.94
CA LEU A 514 -1.79 14.83 9.31
C LEU A 514 -0.44 14.13 9.30
N CYS A 515 0.39 14.44 10.28
CA CYS A 515 1.71 13.85 10.49
C CYS A 515 1.73 13.16 11.86
N LEU A 516 2.10 11.90 11.90
CA LEU A 516 2.32 11.14 13.12
C LEU A 516 3.77 10.69 13.19
N THR A 517 4.56 11.32 14.04
CA THR A 517 5.89 10.80 14.39
C THR A 517 5.70 9.58 15.27
N TYR A 518 6.14 8.42 14.81
CA TYR A 518 5.82 7.14 15.43
C TYR A 518 7.05 6.28 15.68
N ILE A 519 7.50 6.21 16.96
CA ILE A 519 8.58 5.32 17.42
C ILE A 519 8.12 4.69 18.74
N MET A 520 7.59 3.49 18.65
CA MET A 520 6.95 2.84 19.79
C MET A 520 7.93 2.41 20.87
N GLU A 521 9.15 2.04 20.52
CA GLU A 521 10.23 1.66 21.43
C GLU A 521 10.55 2.76 22.44
N GLN A 522 10.38 4.02 22.03
CA GLN A 522 10.59 5.19 22.88
C GLN A 522 9.27 5.84 23.35
N LYS A 523 8.14 5.23 23.04
CA LYS A 523 6.78 5.74 23.32
C LYS A 523 6.53 7.13 22.71
N VAL A 524 7.19 7.44 21.60
CA VAL A 524 6.95 8.65 20.82
C VAL A 524 5.82 8.37 19.82
N TYR A 525 4.72 9.09 19.96
CA TYR A 525 3.60 9.16 19.02
C TYR A 525 3.03 10.59 19.10
N GLY A 526 3.70 11.49 18.39
CA GLY A 526 3.41 12.92 18.37
C GLY A 526 2.68 13.32 17.10
N TRP A 527 1.48 13.86 17.25
CA TRP A 527 0.69 14.39 16.15
C TRP A 527 1.10 15.82 15.82
N SER A 528 1.01 16.16 14.55
CA SER A 528 0.99 17.52 14.02
C SER A 528 0.20 17.52 12.71
N HIS A 529 -0.10 18.70 12.16
CA HIS A 529 -0.82 18.78 10.90
C HIS A 529 -0.26 19.85 9.98
N ILE A 530 -0.42 19.62 8.68
CA ILE A 530 0.03 20.49 7.61
C ILE A 530 -1.19 21.09 6.92
N VAL A 531 -1.23 22.40 6.87
CA VAL A 531 -2.20 23.21 6.11
C VAL A 531 -1.44 23.94 5.02
N THR A 532 -1.92 23.87 3.80
CA THR A 532 -1.36 24.57 2.62
C THR A 532 -2.48 25.31 1.90
N ASP A 533 -2.14 26.29 1.09
CA ASP A 533 -3.09 26.94 0.17
C ASP A 533 -3.47 25.96 -0.96
N GLY A 534 -4.37 25.05 -0.63
CA GLY A 534 -4.83 23.96 -1.47
C GLY A 534 -5.35 22.79 -0.65
N ARG A 535 -5.63 21.66 -1.31
CA ARG A 535 -6.08 20.42 -0.69
C ARG A 535 -5.16 19.28 -1.10
N VAL A 536 -4.57 18.61 -0.15
CA VAL A 536 -3.83 17.36 -0.40
C VAL A 536 -4.84 16.27 -0.72
N GLU A 537 -4.67 15.55 -1.82
CA GLU A 537 -5.58 14.49 -2.28
C GLU A 537 -4.93 13.11 -2.31
N SER A 538 -3.60 13.03 -2.42
CA SER A 538 -2.83 11.78 -2.30
C SER A 538 -1.44 12.10 -1.75
N VAL A 539 -0.85 11.15 -1.03
CA VAL A 539 0.50 11.24 -0.46
C VAL A 539 1.28 9.97 -0.72
N LEU A 540 2.56 10.11 -1.04
CA LEU A 540 3.47 9.01 -1.28
C LEU A 540 4.84 9.30 -0.68
N ALA A 541 5.31 8.46 0.21
CA ALA A 541 6.71 8.44 0.65
C ALA A 541 7.49 7.39 -0.14
N THR A 542 8.59 7.80 -0.74
CA THR A 542 9.43 6.93 -1.54
C THR A 542 10.89 7.22 -1.30
N GLN A 543 11.72 6.19 -1.36
CA GLN A 543 13.13 6.30 -1.06
C GLN A 543 13.90 7.00 -2.18
N GLN A 544 14.76 7.95 -1.80
CA GLN A 544 15.71 8.60 -2.70
C GLN A 544 17.06 8.76 -2.00
N GLY A 545 18.03 7.95 -2.41
CA GLY A 545 19.32 7.89 -1.71
C GLY A 545 19.15 7.35 -0.28
N ASN A 546 19.58 8.12 0.72
CA ASN A 546 19.54 7.74 2.13
C ASN A 546 18.31 8.27 2.89
N ASN A 547 17.42 9.02 2.22
CA ASN A 547 16.25 9.63 2.85
C ASN A 547 14.98 9.20 2.09
N ASP A 548 13.86 9.25 2.78
CA ASP A 548 12.54 9.16 2.16
C ASP A 548 12.06 10.54 1.77
N ILE A 549 11.56 10.66 0.54
CA ILE A 549 10.95 11.88 0.01
C ILE A 549 9.44 11.70 -0.03
N VAL A 550 8.73 12.71 0.44
CA VAL A 550 7.27 12.73 0.46
C VAL A 550 6.75 13.54 -0.72
N TYR A 551 6.03 12.88 -1.61
CA TYR A 551 5.31 13.49 -2.72
C TYR A 551 3.83 13.61 -2.37
N ALA A 552 3.18 14.63 -2.89
CA ALA A 552 1.74 14.83 -2.73
C ALA A 552 1.11 15.32 -4.04
N VAL A 553 -0.12 14.89 -4.27
CA VAL A 553 -1.01 15.55 -5.24
C VAL A 553 -1.78 16.60 -4.47
N ILE A 554 -1.60 17.87 -4.87
CA ILE A 554 -2.25 19.01 -4.21
C ILE A 554 -3.14 19.74 -5.22
N ALA A 555 -4.43 19.81 -4.92
CA ALA A 555 -5.39 20.61 -5.68
C ALA A 555 -5.29 22.07 -5.22
N ARG A 556 -4.88 22.95 -6.13
CA ARG A 556 -4.68 24.38 -5.88
C ARG A 556 -5.61 25.21 -6.76
N ARG A 557 -5.85 26.45 -6.35
CA ARG A 557 -6.62 27.39 -7.15
C ARG A 557 -5.67 28.41 -7.79
N ILE A 558 -5.45 28.25 -9.10
CA ILE A 558 -4.55 29.10 -9.89
C ILE A 558 -5.38 29.78 -10.99
N ASN A 559 -5.25 31.10 -11.10
CA ASN A 559 -5.97 31.92 -12.09
C ASN A 559 -7.49 31.59 -12.15
N GLY A 560 -8.10 31.34 -10.96
CA GLY A 560 -9.53 31.05 -10.80
C GLY A 560 -9.95 29.59 -11.08
N SER A 561 -9.05 28.76 -11.61
CA SER A 561 -9.30 27.34 -11.91
C SER A 561 -8.69 26.44 -10.85
N GLU A 562 -9.34 25.30 -10.54
CA GLU A 562 -8.76 24.26 -9.73
C GLU A 562 -7.82 23.41 -10.61
N VAL A 563 -6.57 23.26 -10.17
CA VAL A 563 -5.53 22.51 -10.85
C VAL A 563 -4.82 21.57 -9.86
N ARG A 564 -4.41 20.40 -10.33
CA ARG A 564 -3.68 19.43 -9.53
C ARG A 564 -2.22 19.41 -9.88
N TYR A 565 -1.40 19.62 -8.88
CA TYR A 565 0.05 19.61 -8.98
C TYR A 565 0.62 18.42 -8.22
N ILE A 566 1.67 17.85 -8.75
CA ILE A 566 2.55 16.94 -8.04
C ILE A 566 3.62 17.81 -7.39
N GLU A 567 3.68 17.78 -6.08
CA GLU A 567 4.63 18.52 -5.28
C GLU A 567 5.36 17.55 -4.34
N ARG A 568 6.56 17.91 -3.91
CA ARG A 568 7.32 17.15 -2.91
C ARG A 568 7.70 18.03 -1.73
N LEU A 569 7.64 17.49 -0.52
CA LEU A 569 8.28 18.13 0.61
C LEU A 569 9.78 18.20 0.34
N ASP A 570 10.37 19.38 0.54
CA ASP A 570 11.81 19.52 0.42
C ASP A 570 12.53 18.76 1.53
N LEU A 571 13.74 18.30 1.22
CA LEU A 571 14.59 17.67 2.22
C LEU A 571 14.99 18.69 3.28
N ASP A 572 15.07 18.21 4.50
CA ASP A 572 15.58 19.00 5.60
C ASP A 572 17.04 19.37 5.35
N SER A 573 17.30 20.65 5.20
CA SER A 573 18.66 21.16 5.19
C SER A 573 19.21 21.21 6.62
N ASP A 574 20.47 20.80 6.78
CA ASP A 574 21.24 20.98 8.02
C ASP A 574 22.27 22.11 7.85
N SER A 575 22.07 22.97 6.87
CA SER A 575 22.94 24.11 6.56
C SER A 575 22.87 25.21 7.62
N GLU A 576 23.92 25.98 7.74
CA GLU A 576 23.94 27.25 8.47
C GLU A 576 23.45 28.41 7.59
N ASN A 577 23.34 28.19 6.27
CA ASN A 577 22.92 29.22 5.32
C ASN A 577 21.43 29.17 5.09
N GLN A 578 20.73 30.26 5.27
CA GLN A 578 19.28 30.33 5.08
C GLN A 578 18.83 30.15 3.62
N GLN A 579 19.67 30.46 2.66
CA GLN A 579 19.39 30.25 1.23
C GLN A 579 19.25 28.78 0.84
N ASP A 580 19.73 27.86 1.70
CA ASP A 580 19.64 26.42 1.45
C ASP A 580 18.29 25.82 1.88
N TYR A 581 17.42 26.63 2.49
CA TYR A 581 16.10 26.20 2.95
C TYR A 581 15.00 26.62 1.98
N VAL A 582 14.09 25.71 1.70
CA VAL A 582 12.85 26.00 0.97
C VAL A 582 11.70 26.00 1.96
N MET A 583 11.18 27.19 2.29
CA MET A 583 10.13 27.40 3.29
C MET A 583 8.86 28.05 2.65
N LEU A 584 8.60 27.72 1.40
CA LEU A 584 7.45 28.18 0.62
C LEU A 584 6.77 26.98 -0.03
N ASP A 585 5.47 27.03 -0.18
CA ASP A 585 4.67 26.00 -0.85
C ASP A 585 4.52 26.25 -2.35
N CYS A 586 4.23 25.21 -3.12
CA CYS A 586 4.13 25.28 -4.58
C CYS A 586 5.34 26.00 -5.18
N SER A 587 6.50 25.75 -4.59
CA SER A 587 7.69 26.56 -4.80
C SER A 587 8.60 25.98 -5.88
N ALA A 588 9.44 26.83 -6.43
CA ALA A 588 10.59 26.41 -7.24
C ALA A 588 11.85 27.15 -6.77
N ARG A 589 12.98 26.45 -6.94
CA ARG A 589 14.32 27.00 -6.68
C ARG A 589 15.09 27.08 -7.98
N ALA A 590 15.78 28.17 -8.22
CA ALA A 590 16.67 28.36 -9.35
C ALA A 590 17.98 29.04 -8.92
N HIS A 591 19.07 28.68 -9.60
CA HIS A 591 20.37 29.35 -9.50
C HIS A 591 20.74 29.94 -10.87
N PHE A 592 21.22 31.16 -10.88
CA PHE A 592 21.64 31.88 -12.08
C PHE A 592 23.13 32.23 -11.97
N ASP A 593 23.94 31.80 -12.93
CA ASP A 593 25.38 32.13 -13.00
C ASP A 593 25.64 33.63 -13.07
N SER A 594 24.71 34.40 -13.64
CA SER A 594 24.70 35.84 -13.66
C SER A 594 23.44 36.35 -12.98
N PRO A 595 23.55 37.30 -12.00
CA PRO A 595 22.40 37.81 -11.28
C PRO A 595 21.33 38.35 -12.22
N VAL A 596 20.06 37.98 -11.99
CA VAL A 596 18.89 38.34 -12.80
C VAL A 596 17.91 39.18 -11.99
N GLN A 597 17.26 40.16 -12.65
CA GLN A 597 16.20 40.98 -12.05
C GLN A 597 14.80 40.49 -12.44
N THR A 598 14.71 39.75 -13.55
CA THR A 598 13.46 39.22 -14.06
C THR A 598 13.51 37.70 -14.00
N ILE A 599 12.59 37.10 -13.26
CA ILE A 599 12.43 35.66 -13.16
C ILE A 599 11.30 35.25 -14.14
N THR A 600 11.56 34.29 -15.00
CA THR A 600 10.60 33.79 -16.00
C THR A 600 10.29 32.31 -15.80
N GLY A 601 9.18 31.83 -16.37
CA GLY A 601 8.78 30.43 -16.32
C GLY A 601 7.99 30.06 -15.06
N ALA A 602 7.39 31.05 -14.37
CA ALA A 602 6.54 30.84 -13.20
C ALA A 602 5.05 30.66 -13.54
N ASP A 603 4.73 30.11 -14.73
CA ASP A 603 3.36 29.99 -15.25
C ASP A 603 2.43 29.18 -14.33
N TRP A 604 2.96 28.23 -13.57
CA TRP A 604 2.16 27.45 -12.63
C TRP A 604 1.63 28.27 -11.43
N LEU A 605 2.13 29.49 -11.22
CA LEU A 605 1.69 30.44 -10.19
C LEU A 605 1.00 31.68 -10.79
N GLU A 606 0.57 31.63 -12.05
CA GLU A 606 -0.02 32.76 -12.76
C GLU A 606 -1.17 33.40 -11.98
N GLY A 607 -1.13 34.73 -11.85
CA GLY A 607 -2.11 35.53 -11.14
C GLY A 607 -2.05 35.44 -9.60
N ARG A 608 -1.12 34.64 -9.04
CA ARG A 608 -0.93 34.51 -7.58
C ARG A 608 0.04 35.57 -7.07
N GLU A 609 -0.21 36.00 -5.82
CA GLU A 609 0.76 36.72 -5.02
C GLU A 609 1.69 35.71 -4.37
N VAL A 610 2.99 35.88 -4.59
CA VAL A 610 4.05 34.97 -4.14
C VAL A 610 5.07 35.70 -3.31
N LEU A 611 5.72 34.99 -2.41
CA LEU A 611 6.95 35.44 -1.76
C LEU A 611 8.17 35.03 -2.57
N VAL A 612 9.18 35.88 -2.56
CA VAL A 612 10.45 35.63 -3.22
C VAL A 612 11.58 35.74 -2.19
N MET A 613 12.34 34.67 -2.09
CA MET A 613 13.61 34.63 -1.36
C MET A 613 14.74 34.75 -2.39
N GLY A 614 15.49 35.84 -2.39
CA GLY A 614 16.62 36.06 -3.28
C GLY A 614 17.91 36.19 -2.48
N ASP A 615 18.92 35.36 -2.76
CA ASP A 615 20.22 35.32 -2.08
C ASP A 615 20.08 35.30 -0.53
N GLY A 616 19.07 34.56 -0.02
CA GLY A 616 18.74 34.44 1.38
C GLY A 616 17.91 35.57 2.00
N TYR A 617 17.54 36.60 1.23
CA TYR A 617 16.69 37.72 1.70
C TYR A 617 15.25 37.59 1.21
N LEU A 618 14.33 38.01 2.07
CA LEU A 618 12.91 38.10 1.72
C LEU A 618 12.64 39.42 1.00
N TYR A 619 12.09 39.34 -0.20
CA TYR A 619 11.59 40.48 -0.98
C TYR A 619 10.14 40.78 -0.67
N GLU A 620 9.65 41.99 -1.01
CA GLU A 620 8.23 42.32 -0.96
C GLU A 620 7.41 41.37 -1.82
N PRO A 621 6.19 41.00 -1.40
CA PRO A 621 5.33 40.11 -2.15
C PRO A 621 5.11 40.56 -3.61
N LYS A 622 5.16 39.63 -4.56
CA LYS A 622 5.03 39.89 -5.99
C LYS A 622 3.86 39.13 -6.59
N THR A 623 3.18 39.69 -7.57
CA THR A 623 2.16 38.99 -8.34
C THR A 623 2.78 38.46 -9.63
N VAL A 624 2.61 37.16 -9.90
CA VAL A 624 3.04 36.54 -11.15
C VAL A 624 2.17 37.04 -12.31
N LYS A 625 2.76 37.54 -13.39
CA LYS A 625 2.08 38.03 -14.59
C LYS A 625 2.78 37.50 -15.84
N ASN A 626 2.04 36.76 -16.67
CA ASN A 626 2.59 36.09 -17.88
C ASN A 626 3.81 35.21 -17.52
N GLY A 627 3.73 34.46 -16.43
CA GLY A 627 4.81 33.63 -15.94
C GLY A 627 6.07 34.36 -15.48
N THR A 628 5.97 35.68 -15.22
CA THR A 628 7.14 36.53 -14.94
C THR A 628 6.98 37.28 -13.62
N ILE A 629 8.13 37.46 -12.93
CA ILE A 629 8.26 38.24 -11.69
C ILE A 629 9.42 39.23 -11.88
N GLU A 630 9.22 40.50 -11.51
CA GLU A 630 10.25 41.52 -11.54
C GLU A 630 10.70 41.88 -10.11
N LEU A 631 12.01 41.89 -9.87
CA LEU A 631 12.62 42.21 -8.59
C LEU A 631 13.24 43.61 -8.63
N GLU A 632 13.41 44.25 -7.46
CA GLU A 632 14.06 45.55 -7.33
C GLU A 632 15.57 45.45 -7.53
N GLN A 633 16.17 44.30 -7.18
CA GLN A 633 17.60 44.05 -7.29
C GLN A 633 17.85 42.69 -7.96
N PRO A 634 18.99 42.55 -8.66
CA PRO A 634 19.36 41.29 -9.27
C PRO A 634 19.74 40.24 -8.20
N VAL A 635 19.38 38.99 -8.41
CA VAL A 635 19.63 37.84 -7.53
C VAL A 635 20.25 36.67 -8.30
N SER A 636 21.06 35.88 -7.63
CA SER A 636 21.67 34.67 -8.17
C SER A 636 20.91 33.41 -7.70
N ASP A 637 20.64 33.26 -6.43
CA ASP A 637 19.84 32.16 -5.86
C ASP A 637 18.43 32.65 -5.55
N VAL A 638 17.43 31.98 -6.07
CA VAL A 638 16.05 32.39 -5.86
C VAL A 638 15.15 31.20 -5.51
N VAL A 639 14.28 31.42 -4.53
CA VAL A 639 13.14 30.54 -4.24
C VAL A 639 11.87 31.37 -4.32
N ILE A 640 10.91 30.94 -5.13
CA ILE A 640 9.59 31.56 -5.27
C ILE A 640 8.50 30.59 -4.83
N GLY A 641 7.42 31.06 -4.23
CA GLY A 641 6.32 30.19 -3.84
C GLY A 641 5.24 30.89 -3.01
N LEU A 642 4.27 30.10 -2.57
CA LEU A 642 3.16 30.55 -1.75
C LEU A 642 3.57 30.53 -0.26
N PRO A 643 3.18 31.55 0.53
CA PRO A 643 3.45 31.57 1.96
C PRO A 643 2.61 30.53 2.73
N TYR A 644 3.15 30.06 3.84
CA TYR A 644 2.40 29.34 4.87
C TYR A 644 2.89 29.75 6.27
N THR A 645 2.05 29.54 7.27
CA THR A 645 2.31 29.92 8.66
C THR A 645 2.46 28.68 9.54
N MET A 646 3.51 28.64 10.37
CA MET A 646 3.61 27.67 11.46
C MET A 646 2.96 28.25 12.72
N ILE A 647 2.21 27.43 13.44
CA ILE A 647 1.60 27.79 14.73
C ILE A 647 1.95 26.72 15.75
N LEU A 648 2.45 27.15 16.92
CA LEU A 648 2.66 26.32 18.09
C LEU A 648 1.94 26.95 19.28
N GLU A 649 1.05 26.20 19.93
CA GLU A 649 0.39 26.64 21.17
C GLU A 649 0.67 25.63 22.28
N GLN A 650 1.17 26.11 23.43
CA GLN A 650 1.37 25.29 24.61
C GLN A 650 0.04 24.95 25.30
N PRO A 651 -0.06 23.81 26.01
CA PRO A 651 -1.21 23.53 26.87
C PRO A 651 -1.25 24.47 28.09
N ASN A 652 -2.42 24.48 28.75
CA ASN A 652 -2.61 25.26 29.97
C ASN A 652 -1.52 24.95 30.99
N PHE A 653 -1.03 25.99 31.64
CA PHE A 653 -0.08 25.78 32.72
C PHE A 653 -0.80 25.30 33.99
N ASN A 654 -0.72 24.03 34.27
CA ASN A 654 -1.28 23.39 35.44
C ASN A 654 -0.20 22.59 36.14
N THR A 655 0.05 22.90 37.41
CA THR A 655 1.03 22.19 38.24
C THR A 655 0.61 22.22 39.71
N THR A 656 1.24 21.41 40.51
CA THR A 656 1.08 21.45 41.96
C THR A 656 2.20 22.27 42.57
N VAL A 657 1.86 23.34 43.26
CA VAL A 657 2.81 24.23 43.93
C VAL A 657 2.83 23.93 45.40
N SER A 658 4.02 23.77 45.99
CA SER A 658 4.18 23.53 47.41
C SER A 658 3.55 24.69 48.23
N GLY A 659 2.63 24.38 49.14
CA GLY A 659 1.95 25.34 49.98
C GLY A 659 0.66 25.95 49.37
N LEU A 660 0.42 25.81 48.05
CA LEU A 660 -0.80 26.32 47.39
C LEU A 660 -1.67 25.19 46.81
N GLY A 661 -1.14 23.96 46.67
CA GLY A 661 -1.86 22.88 46.01
C GLY A 661 -1.84 22.99 44.48
N ASN A 662 -2.85 22.45 43.82
CA ASN A 662 -3.01 22.54 42.36
C ASN A 662 -3.48 23.96 41.98
N ILE A 663 -2.82 24.58 41.00
CA ILE A 663 -3.11 25.95 40.53
C ILE A 663 -4.16 26.01 39.42
N GLN A 664 -4.78 24.92 39.06
CA GLN A 664 -5.80 24.87 38.02
C GLN A 664 -6.96 25.83 38.35
N GLY A 665 -7.27 26.70 37.39
CA GLY A 665 -8.34 27.70 37.56
C GLY A 665 -7.93 28.99 38.29
N MET A 666 -6.69 29.07 38.81
CA MET A 666 -6.13 30.33 39.33
C MET A 666 -5.76 31.27 38.18
N GLU A 667 -5.91 32.57 38.44
CA GLU A 667 -5.46 33.61 37.53
C GLU A 667 -3.92 33.62 37.44
N GLN A 668 -3.38 33.65 36.23
CA GLN A 668 -1.96 33.59 35.94
C GLN A 668 -1.62 34.41 34.70
N THR A 669 -0.40 34.89 34.66
CA THR A 669 0.15 35.60 33.48
C THR A 669 1.53 35.10 33.18
N VAL A 670 1.87 34.96 31.88
CA VAL A 670 3.22 34.64 31.42
C VAL A 670 3.91 35.93 31.02
N ASN A 671 5.01 36.25 31.67
CA ASN A 671 5.73 37.53 31.45
C ASN A 671 7.02 37.35 30.67
N THR A 672 7.62 36.16 30.74
CA THR A 672 8.90 35.87 30.05
C THR A 672 8.90 34.43 29.56
N ALA A 673 9.63 34.23 28.48
CA ALA A 673 10.01 32.89 28.02
C ALA A 673 11.50 32.83 27.71
N VAL A 674 12.09 31.64 27.84
CA VAL A 674 13.41 31.34 27.26
C VAL A 674 13.20 30.25 26.23
N LEU A 675 13.49 30.55 24.98
CA LEU A 675 13.42 29.65 23.85
C LEU A 675 14.80 29.09 23.57
N ARG A 676 14.94 27.77 23.59
CA ARG A 676 16.17 27.14 23.06
C ARG A 676 15.93 26.83 21.60
N LEU A 677 16.62 27.57 20.75
CA LEU A 677 16.47 27.54 19.30
C LEU A 677 17.70 26.91 18.64
N SER A 678 17.48 26.31 17.46
CA SER A 678 18.53 25.80 16.58
C SER A 678 18.27 26.28 15.17
N LYS A 679 19.25 26.93 14.52
CA LYS A 679 19.18 27.37 13.12
C LYS A 679 17.86 28.06 12.79
N SER A 680 17.52 29.10 13.57
CA SER A 680 16.22 29.76 13.52
C SER A 680 16.33 31.23 13.24
N PHE A 681 15.34 31.79 12.52
CA PHE A 681 15.23 33.23 12.31
C PHE A 681 13.76 33.65 12.18
N GLY A 682 13.41 34.84 12.72
CA GLY A 682 12.06 35.38 12.69
C GLY A 682 11.15 34.75 13.73
N GLY A 683 9.84 34.97 13.59
CA GLY A 683 8.78 34.48 14.46
C GLY A 683 8.26 35.52 15.45
N GLU A 684 7.01 35.31 15.87
CA GLU A 684 6.28 36.12 16.82
C GLU A 684 5.87 35.26 18.01
N ILE A 685 5.80 35.85 19.20
CA ILE A 685 5.44 35.14 20.44
C ILE A 685 4.51 35.99 21.29
N GLY A 686 3.54 35.34 21.91
CA GLY A 686 2.60 36.01 22.80
C GLY A 686 1.81 35.06 23.71
N PRO A 687 0.86 35.57 24.51
CA PRO A 687 -0.02 34.76 25.33
C PRO A 687 -1.20 34.14 24.54
N ASN A 688 -1.48 34.67 23.37
CA ASN A 688 -2.56 34.25 22.45
C ASN A 688 -2.28 34.80 21.04
N GLU A 689 -3.14 34.47 20.07
CA GLU A 689 -3.04 34.90 18.68
C GLU A 689 -3.18 36.43 18.49
N ASP A 690 -3.96 37.09 19.32
CA ASP A 690 -4.28 38.53 19.17
C ASP A 690 -3.16 39.43 19.70
N THR A 691 -2.28 38.92 20.56
CA THR A 691 -1.27 39.71 21.28
C THR A 691 0.10 39.08 21.06
N LEU A 692 0.72 39.41 19.92
CA LEU A 692 2.02 38.87 19.51
C LEU A 692 3.07 39.97 19.40
N HIS A 693 4.32 39.66 19.69
CA HIS A 693 5.49 40.50 19.45
C HIS A 693 6.57 39.67 18.74
N ASP A 694 7.35 40.37 17.90
CA ASP A 694 8.47 39.76 17.20
C ASP A 694 9.51 39.19 18.16
N ILE A 695 10.09 38.04 17.83
CA ILE A 695 11.28 37.51 18.47
C ILE A 695 12.47 38.25 17.93
N VAL A 696 13.00 39.24 18.70
CA VAL A 696 14.11 40.07 18.29
C VAL A 696 15.43 39.36 18.55
N TYR A 697 16.23 39.17 17.50
CA TYR A 697 17.56 38.60 17.58
C TYR A 697 18.60 39.68 17.74
N ASP A 698 19.68 39.43 18.52
CA ASP A 698 20.74 40.42 18.78
C ASP A 698 21.59 40.66 17.53
N VAL A 699 21.43 41.81 16.94
CA VAL A 699 22.10 42.24 15.68
C VAL A 699 23.62 42.33 15.83
N GLY A 700 24.15 42.43 17.05
CA GLY A 700 25.59 42.55 17.32
C GLY A 700 26.40 41.27 17.00
N ALA A 701 25.76 40.14 16.84
CA ALA A 701 26.38 38.88 16.40
C ALA A 701 26.17 38.62 14.90
N MET A 702 25.32 39.39 14.23
CA MET A 702 25.12 39.33 12.79
C MET A 702 26.15 40.19 12.11
N ASN A 703 27.02 39.61 11.31
CA ASN A 703 27.88 40.37 10.41
C ASN A 703 27.01 41.24 9.51
N LEU A 704 27.33 42.53 9.42
CA LEU A 704 26.65 43.47 8.53
C LEU A 704 26.73 42.94 7.09
N GLY A 705 25.70 42.28 6.62
CA GLY A 705 25.59 41.87 5.22
C GLY A 705 25.10 40.46 4.92
N GLU A 706 25.04 39.53 5.91
CA GLU A 706 24.49 38.20 5.66
C GLU A 706 23.50 37.82 6.78
N PRO A 707 22.27 37.41 6.44
CA PRO A 707 21.35 36.83 7.40
C PRO A 707 21.97 35.56 7.94
N CYS A 708 22.13 35.44 9.25
CA CYS A 708 22.57 34.20 9.86
C CYS A 708 21.51 33.62 10.78
N LEU A 709 21.41 32.26 10.75
CA LEU A 709 20.50 31.53 11.58
C LEU A 709 20.99 31.47 13.03
N TYR A 710 20.11 31.75 13.96
CA TYR A 710 20.40 31.77 15.39
C TYR A 710 20.35 30.37 16.00
N THR A 711 21.35 30.04 16.78
CA THR A 711 21.37 28.84 17.63
C THR A 711 21.76 29.25 19.05
N GLY A 712 20.92 28.88 20.04
CA GLY A 712 21.16 29.18 21.44
C GLY A 712 19.90 29.48 22.25
N ASP A 713 20.08 29.93 23.49
CA ASP A 713 18.99 30.32 24.39
C ASP A 713 18.61 31.78 24.19
N LYS A 714 17.36 31.99 23.74
CA LYS A 714 16.82 33.36 23.54
C LYS A 714 15.78 33.67 24.59
N ARG A 715 16.09 34.67 25.43
CA ARG A 715 15.11 35.19 26.38
C ARG A 715 14.23 36.24 25.69
N VAL A 716 12.93 36.05 25.77
CA VAL A 716 11.94 36.98 25.25
C VAL A 716 10.97 37.44 26.35
N THR A 717 10.56 38.70 26.26
CA THR A 717 9.50 39.23 27.10
C THR A 717 8.18 39.00 26.41
N ILE A 718 7.24 38.35 27.11
CA ILE A 718 5.89 38.11 26.58
C ILE A 718 5.06 39.33 26.82
N PRO A 719 4.38 39.88 25.80
CA PRO A 719 3.46 41.01 26.00
C PRO A 719 2.36 40.62 26.99
N SER A 720 1.96 41.59 27.82
CA SER A 720 0.97 41.32 28.83
C SER A 720 -0.42 41.09 28.21
N GLY A 721 -0.88 39.84 28.21
CA GLY A 721 -2.25 39.44 27.88
C GLY A 721 -3.20 39.58 29.07
N GLY A 722 -2.77 40.23 30.15
CA GLY A 722 -3.52 40.28 31.43
C GLY A 722 -3.41 38.95 32.20
N PHE A 723 -4.10 38.90 33.31
CA PHE A 723 -4.27 37.66 34.06
C PHE A 723 -5.38 36.84 33.42
N ASN A 724 -5.11 35.56 33.19
CA ASN A 724 -6.09 34.59 32.67
C ASN A 724 -5.88 33.23 33.36
N LYS A 725 -6.73 32.26 33.07
CA LYS A 725 -6.65 30.92 33.70
C LYS A 725 -5.81 29.90 32.93
N ASN A 726 -5.18 30.32 31.86
CA ASN A 726 -4.54 29.39 30.94
C ASN A 726 -3.02 29.36 31.04
N GLY A 727 -2.36 30.56 31.18
CA GLY A 727 -0.90 30.67 31.24
C GLY A 727 -0.16 30.03 30.03
N ARG A 728 -0.70 30.21 28.83
CA ARG A 728 -0.20 29.64 27.58
C ARG A 728 0.87 30.53 26.94
N ILE A 729 1.65 29.93 26.08
CA ILE A 729 2.48 30.62 25.09
C ILE A 729 2.02 30.18 23.70
N TYR A 730 1.85 31.17 22.84
CA TYR A 730 1.52 31.04 21.43
C TYR A 730 2.68 31.57 20.59
N ILE A 731 3.16 30.77 19.63
CA ILE A 731 4.25 31.12 18.70
C ILE A 731 3.67 31.03 17.30
N LYS A 732 3.85 32.12 16.53
CA LYS A 732 3.46 32.22 15.11
C LYS A 732 4.69 32.50 14.28
N HIS A 733 4.84 31.81 13.14
CA HIS A 733 5.98 31.99 12.26
C HIS A 733 5.53 32.00 10.81
N SER A 734 5.40 33.18 10.23
CA SER A 734 4.85 33.40 8.88
C SER A 734 5.94 33.68 7.84
N VAL A 735 7.17 34.03 8.27
CA VAL A 735 8.27 34.34 7.36
C VAL A 735 8.92 33.06 6.79
N PRO A 736 9.45 33.06 5.56
CA PRO A 736 9.99 31.88 4.90
C PRO A 736 11.41 31.52 5.36
N TYR A 737 11.62 31.50 6.66
CA TYR A 737 12.87 31.08 7.30
C TYR A 737 12.68 29.82 8.14
N PRO A 738 13.75 29.04 8.41
CA PRO A 738 13.66 27.90 9.30
C PRO A 738 13.43 28.34 10.76
N PHE A 739 12.70 27.51 11.49
CA PHE A 739 12.46 27.70 12.92
C PHE A 739 12.42 26.34 13.61
N THR A 740 13.35 26.10 14.53
CA THR A 740 13.43 24.86 15.31
C THR A 740 13.51 25.18 16.78
N LEU A 741 12.50 24.71 17.54
CA LEU A 741 12.40 24.89 18.98
C LEU A 741 12.76 23.57 19.68
N LEU A 742 13.83 23.59 20.48
CA LEU A 742 14.32 22.43 21.22
C LEU A 742 13.64 22.31 22.60
N SER A 743 13.45 23.43 23.28
CA SER A 743 12.76 23.50 24.56
C SER A 743 12.25 24.93 24.83
N ILE A 744 11.31 25.06 25.74
CA ILE A 744 10.78 26.34 26.18
C ILE A 744 10.67 26.40 27.70
N VAL A 745 11.16 27.49 28.28
CA VAL A 745 10.98 27.81 29.68
C VAL A 745 10.01 28.98 29.78
N ARG A 746 8.88 28.82 30.45
CA ARG A 746 7.94 29.91 30.70
C ARG A 746 8.04 30.42 32.14
N GLY A 747 8.09 31.73 32.27
CA GLY A 747 8.03 32.42 33.56
C GLY A 747 6.58 32.85 33.84
N VAL A 748 5.95 32.19 34.78
CA VAL A 748 4.53 32.39 35.14
C VAL A 748 4.42 33.13 36.48
N THR A 749 3.58 34.17 36.55
CA THR A 749 3.21 34.85 37.76
C THR A 749 1.75 34.56 38.09
N LEU A 750 1.51 34.07 39.30
CA LEU A 750 0.13 33.84 39.80
C LEU A 750 -0.47 35.15 40.30
N GLY A 751 -1.70 35.40 39.93
CA GLY A 751 -2.53 36.47 40.48
C GLY A 751 -2.76 36.30 41.99
N GLY A 752 -3.11 37.38 42.68
CA GLY A 752 -3.33 37.34 44.12
C GLY A 752 -4.35 36.24 44.51
N THR A 753 -4.08 35.60 45.62
CA THR A 753 -4.93 34.55 46.21
C THR A 753 -6.28 35.10 46.63
N GLY A 754 -7.14 35.35 45.68
CA GLY A 754 -8.56 35.53 45.90
C GLY A 754 -9.26 34.17 45.94
N LEU A 755 -9.12 33.45 47.04
CA LEU A 755 -10.07 32.43 47.47
C LEU A 755 -11.04 33.10 48.42
#